data_d6b189dcf2247710e0e9c12363e2e0a7
#
_entry.id   d6b189dcf2247710e0e9c12363e2e0a7
#
_cell.length_a   1.000
_cell.length_b   1.000
_cell.length_c   1.000
_cell.angle_alpha   90.00
_cell.angle_beta   90.00
_cell.angle_gamma   90.00
#
_symmetry.space_group_name_H-M   'P 1'
#
loop_
_entity.id
_entity.type
_entity.pdbx_description
1 polymer ?
#
loop_
_entity_poly.entity_id
_entity_poly.type
_entity_poly.pdbx_seq_one_letter_code
_entity_poly.pdbx_strand_id
1 'polypeptide(L)'
;MLPLANTPLIEYTFEFLANAGVEEVFVYCGAHREQVEDYISTSKWSAQSSPFSRLELIQSTSRSIGDAMRDLDSRSLLVGDFLIVYGDVVSNLPLESALAAHRARRAKDKNAIMTMVLREAGNTHRTKARGTSPVFVIDPTKDRCLHFEQMPNRDQTHYLSIDPELLSTHQELEIRQDLIDCGIDICTPEVLALWSDNFDFQAPRKGFLHSVLKDYELNGKTFHTHIIADHYAARVRNLHAYDSVSKDIVSRWAYPLCPDSNLVQGQSYRLQKGNIYKEEGVMLARDCVIGSKTVIGRGTSIGGKTVITNSIIGRHCQIGRDVKIDGAYLWDYTSIGDGSSVTKSIIANEASIGRKCTIEAGALISYGVSIGEGMTIRGESRITRTKRRREQGEELVRGESNPSIVGQKGDGFVFQDSDEDEEDELVDSLVSTGPRKLHRSQTSTQPLTKSVYNLSNESISTLNSESEADDFEIRHDRSAQSSFLSVGSIDSQHAANFDHDASTSIYDSLVEGHESANIQLELTALRMSTNASDHQVRRAVVSSFVKRIMQLIKSGQPVKNAVAQVFGQYKELIDRSIFDKSASDKTDQVDFMLLLQADLSHKENGDTILLSAATKLVELDSVEEEGMLQWWEDAKSSEGDGMGSVREKTQSLIDFLQQESEEESDEESEQDDSE
;
A
#
# COMPACT_ATOMS: atom_id res chain seq x y z
N MET A 1 3.21 -17.17 18.14
CA MET A 1 2.10 -16.25 18.49
C MET A 1 2.52 -14.83 18.23
N LEU A 2 1.79 -14.11 17.36
CA LEU A 2 2.09 -12.70 17.03
C LEU A 2 1.60 -11.80 18.19
N PRO A 3 2.49 -11.02 18.83
CA PRO A 3 2.07 -10.09 19.88
C PRO A 3 1.52 -8.80 19.26
N LEU A 4 0.33 -8.40 19.69
CA LEU A 4 -0.31 -7.13 19.36
C LEU A 4 -0.49 -6.33 20.66
N ALA A 5 0.18 -5.19 20.81
CA ALA A 5 0.25 -4.45 22.07
C ALA A 5 0.62 -5.36 23.28
N ASN A 6 1.59 -6.26 23.12
CA ASN A 6 2.08 -7.26 24.10
C ASN A 6 1.05 -8.32 24.52
N THR A 7 -0.03 -8.47 23.77
CA THR A 7 -1.03 -9.51 23.94
C THR A 7 -1.08 -10.36 22.67
N PRO A 8 -1.12 -11.69 22.75
CA PRO A 8 -1.23 -12.53 21.55
C PRO A 8 -2.48 -12.20 20.75
N LEU A 9 -2.34 -12.10 19.43
CA LEU A 9 -3.42 -11.68 18.54
C LEU A 9 -4.69 -12.56 18.68
N ILE A 10 -4.51 -13.85 18.86
CA ILE A 10 -5.63 -14.81 19.05
C ILE A 10 -6.48 -14.50 20.29
N GLU A 11 -5.89 -13.88 21.32
CA GLU A 11 -6.60 -13.51 22.54
C GLU A 11 -7.72 -12.51 22.25
N TYR A 12 -7.48 -11.55 21.36
CA TYR A 12 -8.49 -10.59 20.94
C TYR A 12 -9.67 -11.26 20.24
N THR A 13 -9.40 -12.28 19.45
CA THR A 13 -10.46 -13.07 18.80
C THR A 13 -11.26 -13.88 19.81
N PHE A 14 -10.61 -14.51 20.79
CA PHE A 14 -11.32 -15.24 21.86
C PHE A 14 -12.15 -14.31 22.75
N GLU A 15 -11.63 -13.16 23.13
CA GLU A 15 -12.39 -12.15 23.89
C GLU A 15 -13.61 -11.67 23.12
N PHE A 16 -13.46 -11.44 21.83
CA PHE A 16 -14.58 -11.07 20.96
C PHE A 16 -15.65 -12.16 20.92
N LEU A 17 -15.26 -13.42 20.72
CA LEU A 17 -16.20 -14.54 20.70
C LEU A 17 -16.89 -14.76 22.06
N ALA A 18 -16.16 -14.63 23.14
CA ALA A 18 -16.69 -14.74 24.49
C ALA A 18 -17.71 -13.63 24.79
N ASN A 19 -17.39 -12.38 24.42
CA ASN A 19 -18.30 -11.25 24.58
C ASN A 19 -19.54 -11.36 23.67
N ALA A 20 -19.41 -12.03 22.53
CA ALA A 20 -20.53 -12.32 21.63
C ALA A 20 -21.42 -13.49 22.11
N GLY A 21 -21.09 -14.15 23.22
CA GLY A 21 -21.86 -15.25 23.78
C GLY A 21 -21.73 -16.57 23.02
N VAL A 22 -20.62 -16.78 22.31
CA VAL A 22 -20.33 -18.04 21.64
C VAL A 22 -19.98 -19.10 22.68
N GLU A 23 -20.61 -20.26 22.60
CA GLU A 23 -20.41 -21.38 23.56
C GLU A 23 -19.45 -22.44 23.05
N GLU A 24 -19.46 -22.73 21.75
CA GLU A 24 -18.58 -23.75 21.14
C GLU A 24 -17.65 -23.11 20.12
N VAL A 25 -16.36 -23.38 20.24
CA VAL A 25 -15.33 -22.84 19.35
C VAL A 25 -14.47 -23.97 18.81
N PHE A 26 -14.39 -24.06 17.49
CA PHE A 26 -13.50 -24.97 16.76
C PHE A 26 -12.38 -24.15 16.13
N VAL A 27 -11.16 -24.32 16.60
CA VAL A 27 -9.98 -23.60 16.10
C VAL A 27 -9.31 -24.44 15.02
N TYR A 28 -9.46 -24.02 13.78
CA TYR A 28 -8.80 -24.65 12.62
C TYR A 28 -7.37 -24.11 12.49
N CYS A 29 -6.37 -24.96 12.67
CA CYS A 29 -4.98 -24.55 12.68
C CYS A 29 -4.15 -25.41 11.71
N GLY A 30 -3.55 -24.75 10.71
CA GLY A 30 -2.64 -25.41 9.76
C GLY A 30 -1.18 -25.31 10.20
N ALA A 31 -0.70 -24.08 10.40
CA ALA A 31 0.68 -23.81 10.81
C ALA A 31 0.78 -23.49 12.30
N HIS A 32 1.96 -23.75 12.88
CA HIS A 32 2.29 -23.41 14.29
C HIS A 32 1.30 -24.00 15.32
N ARG A 33 0.74 -25.18 15.02
CA ARG A 33 -0.23 -25.84 15.87
C ARG A 33 0.27 -25.97 17.32
N GLU A 34 1.47 -26.46 17.52
CA GLU A 34 2.03 -26.69 18.83
C GLU A 34 2.03 -25.41 19.69
N GLN A 35 2.40 -24.27 19.10
CA GLN A 35 2.36 -22.98 19.80
C GLN A 35 0.95 -22.55 20.18
N VAL A 36 -0.04 -22.83 19.31
CA VAL A 36 -1.44 -22.51 19.58
C VAL A 36 -2.02 -23.44 20.66
N GLU A 37 -1.70 -24.72 20.59
CA GLU A 37 -2.11 -25.74 21.57
C GLU A 37 -1.52 -25.46 22.96
N ASP A 38 -0.23 -25.17 23.04
CA ASP A 38 0.44 -24.75 24.28
C ASP A 38 -0.19 -23.49 24.87
N TYR A 39 -0.48 -22.50 24.03
CA TYR A 39 -1.13 -21.28 24.47
C TYR A 39 -2.52 -21.54 25.01
N ILE A 40 -3.35 -22.28 24.30
CA ILE A 40 -4.72 -22.60 24.72
C ILE A 40 -4.69 -23.38 26.04
N SER A 41 -3.83 -24.41 26.14
CA SER A 41 -3.74 -25.28 27.32
C SER A 41 -3.33 -24.52 28.59
N THR A 42 -2.50 -23.47 28.45
CA THR A 42 -2.00 -22.64 29.57
C THR A 42 -2.86 -21.41 29.84
N SER A 43 -3.81 -21.11 28.95
CA SER A 43 -4.65 -19.92 29.03
C SER A 43 -5.89 -20.10 29.90
N LYS A 44 -6.59 -19.00 30.22
CA LYS A 44 -7.88 -19.00 30.89
C LYS A 44 -8.99 -19.74 30.12
N TRP A 45 -8.81 -19.94 28.82
CA TRP A 45 -9.80 -20.53 27.92
C TRP A 45 -9.97 -22.03 28.10
N SER A 46 -8.95 -22.73 28.62
CA SER A 46 -9.02 -24.16 28.98
C SER A 46 -9.44 -24.37 30.42
N ALA A 47 -9.59 -23.31 31.22
CA ALA A 47 -9.98 -23.41 32.59
C ALA A 47 -11.49 -23.76 32.73
N GLN A 48 -11.86 -24.41 33.82
CA GLN A 48 -13.26 -24.77 34.11
C GLN A 48 -14.21 -23.55 34.21
N SER A 49 -13.66 -22.34 34.40
CA SER A 49 -14.39 -21.07 34.42
C SER A 49 -14.49 -20.41 33.04
N SER A 50 -14.05 -21.09 31.97
CA SER A 50 -14.15 -20.57 30.62
C SER A 50 -15.61 -20.33 30.21
N PRO A 51 -15.93 -19.27 29.48
CA PRO A 51 -17.26 -19.07 28.90
C PRO A 51 -17.54 -20.07 27.77
N PHE A 52 -16.51 -20.70 27.22
CA PHE A 52 -16.67 -21.73 26.19
C PHE A 52 -16.97 -23.09 26.84
N SER A 53 -18.09 -23.67 26.48
CA SER A 53 -18.46 -25.04 26.90
C SER A 53 -17.58 -26.08 26.14
N ARG A 54 -17.14 -25.74 24.93
CA ARG A 54 -16.26 -26.56 24.10
C ARG A 54 -15.27 -25.69 23.34
N LEU A 55 -13.99 -25.95 23.54
CA LEU A 55 -12.91 -25.34 22.77
C LEU A 55 -12.02 -26.45 22.22
N GLU A 56 -12.09 -26.70 20.93
CA GLU A 56 -11.39 -27.79 20.27
C GLU A 56 -10.46 -27.29 19.18
N LEU A 57 -9.19 -27.74 19.22
CA LEU A 57 -8.21 -27.46 18.20
C LEU A 57 -8.22 -28.57 17.16
N ILE A 58 -8.61 -28.23 15.93
CA ILE A 58 -8.62 -29.14 14.80
C ILE A 58 -7.34 -28.94 13.98
N GLN A 59 -6.53 -29.98 13.90
CA GLN A 59 -5.38 -30.00 13.01
C GLN A 59 -5.86 -30.19 11.58
N SER A 60 -5.46 -29.28 10.71
CA SER A 60 -5.72 -29.38 9.28
C SER A 60 -4.43 -29.49 8.51
N THR A 61 -4.38 -30.41 7.56
CA THR A 61 -3.36 -30.48 6.51
C THR A 61 -3.78 -29.70 5.27
N SER A 62 -4.94 -29.04 5.36
CA SER A 62 -5.53 -28.26 4.27
C SER A 62 -4.60 -27.15 3.82
N ARG A 63 -4.48 -26.98 2.52
CA ARG A 63 -3.67 -25.93 1.90
C ARG A 63 -4.45 -24.63 1.69
N SER A 64 -5.77 -24.73 1.65
CA SER A 64 -6.68 -23.60 1.41
C SER A 64 -7.81 -23.57 2.45
N ILE A 65 -8.51 -22.42 2.50
CA ILE A 65 -9.73 -22.30 3.32
C ILE A 65 -10.82 -23.23 2.74
N GLY A 66 -10.87 -23.39 1.41
CA GLY A 66 -11.80 -24.31 0.77
C GLY A 66 -11.62 -25.76 1.22
N ASP A 67 -10.37 -26.22 1.30
CA ASP A 67 -10.10 -27.58 1.83
C ASP A 67 -10.53 -27.70 3.29
N ALA A 68 -10.31 -26.66 4.10
CA ALA A 68 -10.75 -26.65 5.49
C ALA A 68 -12.28 -26.70 5.61
N MET A 69 -13.02 -26.01 4.76
CA MET A 69 -14.49 -26.05 4.75
C MET A 69 -15.02 -27.42 4.34
N ARG A 70 -14.41 -28.07 3.34
CA ARG A 70 -14.73 -29.44 2.91
C ARG A 70 -14.44 -30.46 4.01
N ASP A 71 -13.30 -30.32 4.70
CA ASP A 71 -12.98 -31.19 5.85
C ASP A 71 -13.99 -30.99 7.00
N LEU A 72 -14.41 -29.77 7.25
CA LEU A 72 -15.40 -29.44 8.25
C LEU A 72 -16.77 -30.06 7.93
N ASP A 73 -17.19 -29.98 6.67
CA ASP A 73 -18.42 -30.61 6.17
C ASP A 73 -18.38 -32.13 6.35
N SER A 74 -17.25 -32.75 5.94
CA SER A 74 -17.08 -34.21 6.06
C SER A 74 -17.14 -34.70 7.51
N ARG A 75 -16.76 -33.89 8.48
CA ARG A 75 -16.82 -34.21 9.92
C ARG A 75 -18.21 -34.04 10.52
N SER A 76 -19.11 -33.34 9.83
CA SER A 76 -20.49 -33.08 10.28
C SER A 76 -20.57 -32.51 11.72
N LEU A 77 -19.63 -31.67 12.09
CA LEU A 77 -19.55 -31.09 13.44
C LEU A 77 -20.58 -29.98 13.66
N LEU A 78 -21.01 -29.31 12.62
CA LEU A 78 -21.88 -28.16 12.65
C LEU A 78 -23.30 -28.51 12.26
N VAL A 79 -24.23 -28.42 13.19
CA VAL A 79 -25.65 -28.81 13.01
C VAL A 79 -26.56 -27.60 12.75
N GLY A 80 -26.20 -26.43 13.24
CA GLY A 80 -26.98 -25.20 13.14
C GLY A 80 -26.22 -24.07 12.46
N ASP A 81 -26.80 -22.88 12.51
CA ASP A 81 -26.11 -21.67 12.06
C ASP A 81 -24.81 -21.46 12.85
N PHE A 82 -23.75 -21.08 12.17
CA PHE A 82 -22.44 -20.95 12.76
C PHE A 82 -21.73 -19.66 12.29
N LEU A 83 -20.72 -19.27 13.03
CA LEU A 83 -19.86 -18.12 12.72
C LEU A 83 -18.53 -18.60 12.12
N ILE A 84 -18.13 -17.99 11.03
CA ILE A 84 -16.76 -18.06 10.52
C ILE A 84 -16.06 -16.78 10.97
N VAL A 85 -15.01 -16.92 11.76
CA VAL A 85 -14.20 -15.79 12.23
C VAL A 85 -12.73 -16.11 11.99
N TYR A 86 -12.02 -15.15 11.40
CA TYR A 86 -10.59 -15.33 11.20
C TYR A 86 -9.82 -15.04 12.49
N GLY A 87 -8.75 -15.80 12.71
CA GLY A 87 -7.90 -15.66 13.92
C GLY A 87 -7.07 -14.37 13.98
N ASP A 88 -7.18 -13.51 12.99
CA ASP A 88 -6.51 -12.20 12.88
C ASP A 88 -7.46 -11.01 13.14
N VAL A 89 -8.67 -11.29 13.60
CA VAL A 89 -9.71 -10.28 13.87
C VAL A 89 -9.54 -9.64 15.24
N VAL A 90 -9.59 -8.33 15.28
CA VAL A 90 -9.75 -7.51 16.49
C VAL A 90 -11.06 -6.76 16.38
N SER A 91 -12.03 -7.08 17.22
CA SER A 91 -13.38 -6.51 17.13
C SER A 91 -14.05 -6.39 18.49
N ASN A 92 -14.78 -5.30 18.69
CA ASN A 92 -15.69 -5.10 19.83
C ASN A 92 -17.17 -5.05 19.39
N LEU A 93 -17.48 -5.60 18.21
CA LEU A 93 -18.82 -5.60 17.64
C LEU A 93 -19.81 -6.44 18.48
N PRO A 94 -21.01 -5.93 18.77
CA PRO A 94 -22.10 -6.76 19.27
C PRO A 94 -22.70 -7.55 18.10
N LEU A 95 -22.66 -8.89 18.17
CA LEU A 95 -23.21 -9.74 17.11
C LEU A 95 -24.70 -9.96 17.19
N GLU A 96 -25.36 -9.54 18.27
CA GLU A 96 -26.78 -9.78 18.53
C GLU A 96 -27.70 -9.24 17.42
N SER A 97 -27.44 -8.02 16.95
CA SER A 97 -28.22 -7.41 15.86
C SER A 97 -28.03 -8.14 14.54
N ALA A 98 -26.80 -8.52 14.22
CA ALA A 98 -26.47 -9.26 12.99
C ALA A 98 -27.10 -10.67 12.99
N LEU A 99 -27.02 -11.37 14.12
CA LEU A 99 -27.65 -12.69 14.32
C LEU A 99 -29.18 -12.61 14.25
N ALA A 100 -29.79 -11.62 14.89
CA ALA A 100 -31.23 -11.40 14.83
C ALA A 100 -31.70 -11.11 13.39
N ALA A 101 -30.97 -10.27 12.66
CA ALA A 101 -31.25 -9.97 11.27
C ALA A 101 -31.08 -11.20 10.37
N HIS A 102 -30.02 -12.00 10.56
CA HIS A 102 -29.81 -13.25 9.85
C HIS A 102 -30.96 -14.23 10.07
N ARG A 103 -31.34 -14.50 11.32
CA ARG A 103 -32.45 -15.39 11.67
C ARG A 103 -33.78 -14.90 11.13
N ALA A 104 -34.04 -13.59 11.18
CA ALA A 104 -35.28 -13.02 10.63
C ALA A 104 -35.36 -13.16 9.10
N ARG A 105 -34.25 -12.98 8.40
CA ARG A 105 -34.15 -13.22 6.95
C ARG A 105 -34.35 -14.69 6.62
N ARG A 106 -33.67 -15.56 7.34
CA ARG A 106 -33.78 -17.02 7.18
C ARG A 106 -35.18 -17.57 7.41
N ALA A 107 -35.92 -16.97 8.36
CA ALA A 107 -37.32 -17.35 8.61
C ALA A 107 -38.24 -16.99 7.45
N LYS A 108 -37.92 -15.94 6.67
CA LYS A 108 -38.68 -15.50 5.50
C LYS A 108 -38.24 -16.20 4.21
N ASP A 109 -36.93 -16.36 4.04
CA ASP A 109 -36.33 -16.97 2.86
C ASP A 109 -35.24 -17.94 3.29
N LYS A 110 -35.47 -19.24 3.02
CA LYS A 110 -34.51 -20.31 3.30
C LYS A 110 -33.25 -20.24 2.44
N ASN A 111 -33.29 -19.49 1.35
CA ASN A 111 -32.15 -19.30 0.46
C ASN A 111 -31.16 -18.24 0.98
N ALA A 112 -31.49 -17.51 2.03
CA ALA A 112 -30.59 -16.58 2.70
C ALA A 112 -29.59 -17.40 3.54
N ILE A 113 -28.45 -17.80 2.94
CA ILE A 113 -27.51 -18.76 3.54
C ILE A 113 -26.37 -18.12 4.32
N MET A 114 -26.05 -16.86 4.04
CA MET A 114 -24.90 -16.20 4.66
C MET A 114 -25.16 -14.71 4.88
N THR A 115 -24.67 -14.19 5.98
CA THR A 115 -24.63 -12.75 6.29
C THR A 115 -23.19 -12.34 6.60
N MET A 116 -22.65 -11.44 5.80
CA MET A 116 -21.33 -10.88 5.99
C MET A 116 -21.41 -9.65 6.88
N VAL A 117 -20.55 -9.55 7.88
CA VAL A 117 -20.42 -8.37 8.71
C VAL A 117 -19.38 -7.44 8.08
N LEU A 118 -19.83 -6.28 7.68
CA LEU A 118 -19.02 -5.26 7.05
C LEU A 118 -19.02 -4.00 7.92
N ARG A 119 -17.89 -3.32 7.94
CA ARG A 119 -17.76 -2.04 8.64
C ARG A 119 -17.63 -0.91 7.66
N GLU A 120 -18.37 0.15 7.89
CA GLU A 120 -18.24 1.40 7.15
C GLU A 120 -16.94 2.12 7.53
N ALA A 121 -16.18 2.55 6.54
CA ALA A 121 -14.94 3.29 6.72
C ALA A 121 -14.60 4.06 5.45
N GLY A 122 -14.18 5.31 5.59
CA GLY A 122 -13.81 6.13 4.42
C GLY A 122 -12.79 5.46 3.50
N ASN A 123 -12.73 5.91 2.26
CA ASN A 123 -11.86 5.32 1.24
C ASN A 123 -10.38 5.29 1.63
N THR A 124 -9.92 6.26 2.41
CA THR A 124 -8.54 6.42 2.87
C THR A 124 -8.29 5.89 4.29
N HIS A 125 -9.25 5.17 4.87
CA HIS A 125 -9.13 4.71 6.25
C HIS A 125 -7.89 3.82 6.45
N ARG A 126 -7.12 4.09 7.52
CA ARG A 126 -5.80 3.47 7.76
C ARG A 126 -5.81 1.96 7.94
N THR A 127 -6.92 1.38 8.44
CA THR A 127 -7.06 -0.08 8.60
C THR A 127 -7.53 -0.78 7.32
N LYS A 128 -7.87 0.00 6.26
CA LYS A 128 -8.25 -0.55 4.97
C LYS A 128 -7.05 -1.22 4.32
N ALA A 129 -7.27 -2.38 3.72
CA ALA A 129 -6.20 -3.11 3.03
C ALA A 129 -5.63 -2.25 1.89
N ARG A 130 -4.30 -2.11 1.88
CA ARG A 130 -3.60 -1.50 0.74
C ARG A 130 -3.25 -2.59 -0.26
N GLY A 131 -3.43 -2.29 -1.53
CA GLY A 131 -3.09 -3.21 -2.63
C GLY A 131 -4.30 -3.86 -3.30
N THR A 132 -5.41 -4.08 -2.60
CA THR A 132 -6.66 -4.56 -3.18
C THR A 132 -7.83 -3.89 -2.49
N SER A 133 -8.75 -3.35 -3.27
CA SER A 133 -9.95 -2.69 -2.76
C SER A 133 -11.17 -3.58 -3.02
N PRO A 134 -11.89 -4.03 -1.99
CA PRO A 134 -13.12 -4.76 -2.19
C PRO A 134 -14.21 -3.81 -2.67
N VAL A 135 -14.95 -4.21 -3.68
CA VAL A 135 -16.13 -3.50 -4.19
C VAL A 135 -17.33 -4.39 -4.00
N PHE A 136 -18.33 -3.86 -3.32
CA PHE A 136 -19.61 -4.53 -3.08
C PHE A 136 -20.71 -3.81 -3.85
N VAL A 137 -21.53 -4.54 -4.59
CA VAL A 137 -22.79 -4.04 -5.13
C VAL A 137 -23.91 -4.59 -4.26
N ILE A 138 -24.66 -3.69 -3.64
CA ILE A 138 -25.62 -4.02 -2.60
C ILE A 138 -26.99 -3.47 -2.99
N ASP A 139 -28.05 -4.26 -2.78
CA ASP A 139 -29.43 -3.79 -2.77
C ASP A 139 -29.74 -3.31 -1.34
N PRO A 140 -29.85 -1.97 -1.11
CA PRO A 140 -30.05 -1.43 0.23
C PRO A 140 -31.43 -1.75 0.80
N THR A 141 -32.40 -2.08 -0.05
CA THR A 141 -33.77 -2.40 0.39
C THR A 141 -33.89 -3.75 1.10
N LYS A 142 -32.98 -4.67 0.76
CA LYS A 142 -32.95 -6.05 1.28
C LYS A 142 -31.66 -6.41 2.00
N ASP A 143 -30.72 -5.47 2.12
CA ASP A 143 -29.35 -5.69 2.59
C ASP A 143 -28.68 -6.86 1.84
N ARG A 144 -28.95 -7.02 0.54
CA ARG A 144 -28.49 -8.14 -0.24
C ARG A 144 -27.25 -7.76 -1.03
N CYS A 145 -26.21 -8.57 -0.94
CA CYS A 145 -25.04 -8.49 -1.80
C CYS A 145 -25.39 -9.12 -3.16
N LEU A 146 -25.27 -8.36 -4.22
CA LEU A 146 -25.59 -8.78 -5.59
C LEU A 146 -24.34 -9.13 -6.38
N HIS A 147 -23.27 -8.38 -6.16
CA HIS A 147 -21.99 -8.62 -6.82
C HIS A 147 -20.84 -8.23 -5.88
N PHE A 148 -19.74 -8.95 -5.99
CA PHE A 148 -18.51 -8.70 -5.25
C PHE A 148 -17.32 -8.84 -6.18
N GLU A 149 -16.44 -7.84 -6.17
CA GLU A 149 -15.17 -7.91 -6.89
C GLU A 149 -14.05 -7.34 -6.03
N GLN A 150 -12.87 -7.93 -6.14
CA GLN A 150 -11.68 -7.46 -5.46
C GLN A 150 -10.77 -6.81 -6.48
N MET A 151 -10.77 -5.49 -6.50
CA MET A 151 -9.98 -4.71 -7.44
C MET A 151 -8.54 -4.56 -6.97
N PRO A 152 -7.54 -4.85 -7.81
CA PRO A 152 -6.15 -4.57 -7.51
C PRO A 152 -5.92 -3.04 -7.53
N ASN A 153 -5.15 -2.54 -6.56
CA ASN A 153 -4.86 -1.10 -6.40
C ASN A 153 -3.74 -0.61 -7.34
N ARG A 154 -3.37 -1.36 -8.37
CA ARG A 154 -2.29 -1.05 -9.30
C ARG A 154 -2.80 -0.88 -10.72
N ASP A 155 -2.62 0.31 -11.21
CA ASP A 155 -2.27 0.78 -12.57
C ASP A 155 -2.92 0.13 -13.81
N GLN A 156 -3.92 -0.73 -13.67
CA GLN A 156 -4.72 -1.24 -14.77
C GLN A 156 -6.13 -0.69 -14.67
N THR A 157 -6.72 -0.39 -15.82
CA THR A 157 -8.10 0.08 -15.97
C THR A 157 -9.05 -0.71 -15.09
N HIS A 158 -9.60 -0.05 -14.08
CA HIS A 158 -10.49 -0.69 -13.12
C HIS A 158 -11.93 -0.48 -13.58
N TYR A 159 -12.40 -1.37 -14.42
CA TYR A 159 -13.81 -1.44 -14.76
C TYR A 159 -14.46 -2.52 -13.89
N LEU A 160 -15.52 -2.14 -13.19
CA LEU A 160 -16.41 -3.10 -12.55
C LEU A 160 -17.34 -3.65 -13.63
N SER A 161 -17.26 -4.94 -13.89
CA SER A 161 -18.17 -5.61 -14.81
C SER A 161 -19.43 -6.03 -14.05
N ILE A 162 -20.52 -5.29 -14.23
CA ILE A 162 -21.83 -5.60 -13.65
C ILE A 162 -22.71 -6.20 -14.73
N ASP A 163 -23.40 -7.31 -14.39
CA ASP A 163 -24.39 -7.89 -15.28
C ASP A 163 -25.53 -6.90 -15.52
N PRO A 164 -25.88 -6.58 -16.78
CA PRO A 164 -26.98 -5.69 -17.10
C PRO A 164 -28.34 -6.16 -16.52
N GLU A 165 -28.51 -7.44 -16.28
CA GLU A 165 -29.72 -7.99 -15.70
C GLU A 165 -29.94 -7.52 -14.26
N LEU A 166 -28.88 -7.34 -13.48
CA LEU A 166 -28.95 -6.76 -12.13
C LEU A 166 -29.53 -5.35 -12.13
N LEU A 167 -29.19 -4.55 -13.16
CA LEU A 167 -29.71 -3.19 -13.31
C LEU A 167 -31.20 -3.17 -13.68
N SER A 168 -31.70 -4.21 -14.35
CA SER A 168 -33.10 -4.31 -14.74
C SER A 168 -34.01 -4.86 -13.65
N THR A 169 -33.46 -5.72 -12.78
CA THR A 169 -34.22 -6.44 -11.74
C THR A 169 -34.31 -5.70 -10.40
N HIS A 170 -33.37 -4.80 -10.13
CA HIS A 170 -33.29 -4.05 -8.86
C HIS A 170 -33.55 -2.57 -9.08
N GLN A 171 -34.40 -1.99 -8.25
CA GLN A 171 -34.76 -0.57 -8.34
C GLN A 171 -33.68 0.35 -7.81
N GLU A 172 -32.95 -0.11 -6.79
CA GLU A 172 -31.87 0.63 -6.14
C GLU A 172 -30.65 -0.27 -6.02
N LEU A 173 -29.49 0.26 -6.42
CA LEU A 173 -28.20 -0.40 -6.36
C LEU A 173 -27.18 0.57 -5.79
N GLU A 174 -26.46 0.15 -4.77
CA GLU A 174 -25.34 0.89 -4.21
C GLU A 174 -24.02 0.17 -4.53
N ILE A 175 -23.08 0.90 -5.14
CA ILE A 175 -21.72 0.44 -5.35
C ILE A 175 -20.87 1.00 -4.21
N ARG A 176 -20.44 0.12 -3.30
CA ARG A 176 -19.73 0.51 -2.08
C ARG A 176 -18.27 0.10 -2.14
N GLN A 177 -17.38 1.08 -2.08
CA GLN A 177 -15.92 0.89 -1.94
C GLN A 177 -15.41 1.28 -0.54
N ASP A 178 -16.25 1.90 0.24
CA ASP A 178 -15.98 2.40 1.58
C ASP A 178 -16.07 1.31 2.66
N LEU A 179 -16.49 0.10 2.32
CA LEU A 179 -16.68 -0.99 3.27
C LEU A 179 -15.39 -1.76 3.54
N ILE A 180 -15.19 -2.14 4.80
CA ILE A 180 -14.13 -3.05 5.25
C ILE A 180 -14.77 -4.39 5.59
N ASP A 181 -14.21 -5.46 5.00
CA ASP A 181 -14.54 -6.83 5.37
C ASP A 181 -13.96 -7.17 6.75
N CYS A 182 -14.82 -7.31 7.74
CA CYS A 182 -14.44 -7.63 9.10
C CYS A 182 -13.91 -9.05 9.28
N GLY A 183 -14.13 -9.93 8.29
CA GLY A 183 -13.77 -11.35 8.41
C GLY A 183 -14.63 -12.08 9.45
N ILE A 184 -15.89 -11.69 9.55
CA ILE A 184 -16.90 -12.28 10.42
C ILE A 184 -18.10 -12.60 9.54
N ASP A 185 -18.44 -13.87 9.40
CA ASP A 185 -19.52 -14.34 8.56
C ASP A 185 -20.46 -15.23 9.37
N ILE A 186 -21.75 -14.95 9.29
CA ILE A 186 -22.81 -15.80 9.86
C ILE A 186 -23.29 -16.70 8.74
N CYS A 187 -23.13 -18.00 8.91
CA CYS A 187 -23.38 -19.02 7.89
C CYS A 187 -24.37 -20.07 8.32
N THR A 188 -25.09 -20.64 7.37
CA THR A 188 -25.88 -21.87 7.56
C THR A 188 -25.06 -23.08 7.13
N PRO A 189 -25.39 -24.31 7.56
CA PRO A 189 -24.71 -25.53 7.13
C PRO A 189 -24.68 -25.72 5.60
N GLU A 190 -25.65 -25.15 4.88
CA GLU A 190 -25.70 -25.20 3.42
C GLU A 190 -24.49 -24.54 2.74
N VAL A 191 -23.83 -23.61 3.44
CA VAL A 191 -22.58 -23.01 2.95
C VAL A 191 -21.48 -24.05 2.82
N LEU A 192 -21.36 -24.98 3.79
CA LEU A 192 -20.37 -26.06 3.74
C LEU A 192 -20.63 -27.01 2.58
N ALA A 193 -21.91 -27.36 2.34
CA ALA A 193 -22.29 -28.21 1.21
C ALA A 193 -21.88 -27.58 -0.13
N LEU A 194 -22.07 -26.27 -0.32
CA LEU A 194 -21.62 -25.57 -1.53
C LEU A 194 -20.09 -25.63 -1.73
N TRP A 195 -19.33 -25.60 -0.64
CA TRP A 195 -17.87 -25.78 -0.71
C TRP A 195 -17.49 -27.21 -1.08
N SER A 196 -18.28 -28.19 -0.65
CA SER A 196 -18.06 -29.62 -0.98
C SER A 196 -18.43 -29.92 -2.41
N ASP A 197 -19.47 -29.27 -2.95
CA ASP A 197 -19.93 -29.49 -4.32
C ASP A 197 -18.95 -28.94 -5.37
N ASN A 198 -18.15 -27.92 -5.03
CA ASN A 198 -17.24 -27.32 -5.98
C ASN A 198 -15.80 -27.20 -5.42
N PHE A 199 -14.88 -27.96 -5.99
CA PHE A 199 -13.47 -28.00 -5.59
C PHE A 199 -12.67 -26.75 -5.99
N ASP A 200 -13.17 -25.95 -6.94
CA ASP A 200 -12.50 -24.72 -7.38
C ASP A 200 -12.60 -23.58 -6.36
N PHE A 201 -13.51 -23.72 -5.40
CA PHE A 201 -13.62 -22.75 -4.32
C PHE A 201 -12.47 -22.92 -3.33
N GLN A 202 -11.50 -22.02 -3.42
CA GLN A 202 -10.32 -22.03 -2.56
C GLN A 202 -10.31 -20.87 -1.55
N ALA A 203 -10.83 -19.71 -1.95
CA ALA A 203 -10.86 -18.50 -1.15
C ALA A 203 -12.31 -18.00 -0.91
N PRO A 204 -12.68 -17.56 0.32
CA PRO A 204 -14.04 -17.19 0.67
C PRO A 204 -14.64 -16.04 -0.12
N ARG A 205 -13.84 -15.03 -0.46
CA ARG A 205 -14.35 -13.85 -1.17
C ARG A 205 -14.22 -13.98 -2.68
N LYS A 206 -13.01 -14.20 -3.18
CA LYS A 206 -12.73 -14.20 -4.61
C LYS A 206 -13.21 -15.46 -5.33
N GLY A 207 -13.04 -16.62 -4.71
CA GLY A 207 -13.52 -17.87 -5.26
C GLY A 207 -15.00 -18.09 -4.96
N PHE A 208 -15.34 -18.35 -3.70
CA PHE A 208 -16.67 -18.76 -3.29
C PHE A 208 -17.73 -17.66 -3.49
N LEU A 209 -17.60 -16.52 -2.81
CA LEU A 209 -18.60 -15.46 -2.86
C LEU A 209 -18.85 -14.96 -4.29
N HIS A 210 -17.77 -14.66 -5.01
CA HIS A 210 -17.88 -14.14 -6.38
C HIS A 210 -18.59 -15.13 -7.31
N SER A 211 -18.20 -16.41 -7.27
CA SER A 211 -18.78 -17.42 -8.16
C SER A 211 -20.25 -17.75 -7.83
N VAL A 212 -20.58 -17.88 -6.54
CA VAL A 212 -21.98 -18.16 -6.15
C VAL A 212 -22.89 -16.99 -6.47
N LEU A 213 -22.43 -15.74 -6.33
CA LEU A 213 -23.21 -14.57 -6.75
C LEU A 213 -23.39 -14.51 -8.26
N LYS A 214 -22.37 -14.84 -9.04
CA LYS A 214 -22.42 -14.90 -10.50
C LYS A 214 -23.40 -15.95 -11.00
N ASP A 215 -23.43 -17.11 -10.34
CA ASP A 215 -24.29 -18.24 -10.72
C ASP A 215 -25.62 -18.22 -9.95
N TYR A 216 -26.10 -17.06 -9.54
CA TYR A 216 -27.33 -16.91 -8.74
C TYR A 216 -28.56 -17.57 -9.38
N GLU A 217 -28.72 -17.46 -10.69
CA GLU A 217 -29.83 -18.07 -11.41
C GLU A 217 -29.89 -19.59 -11.27
N LEU A 218 -28.74 -20.24 -11.17
CA LEU A 218 -28.64 -21.69 -10.99
C LEU A 218 -28.79 -22.10 -9.52
N ASN A 219 -28.15 -21.37 -8.63
CA ASN A 219 -28.08 -21.73 -7.21
C ASN A 219 -29.26 -21.24 -6.39
N GLY A 220 -29.87 -20.11 -6.77
CA GLY A 220 -30.93 -19.43 -6.03
C GLY A 220 -30.54 -18.96 -4.63
N LYS A 221 -29.23 -19.04 -4.26
CA LYS A 221 -28.75 -18.71 -2.91
C LYS A 221 -28.45 -17.24 -2.79
N THR A 222 -28.80 -16.65 -1.63
CA THR A 222 -28.64 -15.23 -1.39
C THR A 222 -27.66 -14.95 -0.25
N PHE A 223 -26.83 -13.95 -0.48
CA PHE A 223 -25.90 -13.41 0.50
C PHE A 223 -26.37 -12.03 0.95
N HIS A 224 -26.28 -11.80 2.24
CA HIS A 224 -26.68 -10.54 2.83
C HIS A 224 -25.51 -9.85 3.51
N THR A 225 -25.64 -8.56 3.68
CA THR A 225 -24.68 -7.73 4.41
C THR A 225 -25.29 -7.21 5.70
N HIS A 226 -24.45 -7.02 6.70
CA HIS A 226 -24.77 -6.28 7.90
C HIS A 226 -23.71 -5.23 8.11
N ILE A 227 -24.05 -3.98 7.78
CA ILE A 227 -23.10 -2.85 7.78
C ILE A 227 -23.17 -2.18 9.15
N ILE A 228 -22.00 -1.95 9.75
CA ILE A 228 -21.84 -1.36 11.07
C ILE A 228 -20.95 -0.13 10.97
N ALA A 229 -21.41 0.99 11.52
CA ALA A 229 -20.68 2.27 11.57
C ALA A 229 -20.05 2.53 12.97
N ASP A 230 -20.70 2.12 14.06
CA ASP A 230 -20.42 2.61 15.41
C ASP A 230 -19.37 1.83 16.20
N HIS A 231 -18.89 0.68 15.70
CA HIS A 231 -18.01 -0.21 16.46
C HIS A 231 -16.70 -0.48 15.72
N TYR A 232 -15.71 -0.95 16.46
CA TYR A 232 -14.41 -1.27 15.92
C TYR A 232 -14.34 -2.71 15.41
N ALA A 233 -13.88 -2.88 14.18
CA ALA A 233 -13.46 -4.16 13.64
C ALA A 233 -12.35 -3.96 12.62
N ALA A 234 -11.29 -4.72 12.77
CA ALA A 234 -10.17 -4.69 11.82
C ALA A 234 -9.48 -6.05 11.79
N ARG A 235 -8.79 -6.33 10.69
CA ARG A 235 -7.99 -7.55 10.52
C ARG A 235 -6.51 -7.23 10.39
N VAL A 236 -5.67 -8.03 11.03
CA VAL A 236 -4.21 -7.88 10.99
C VAL A 236 -3.62 -8.77 9.90
N ARG A 237 -3.83 -8.40 8.63
CA ARG A 237 -3.40 -9.19 7.46
C ARG A 237 -1.96 -8.94 7.04
N ASN A 238 -1.43 -7.76 7.30
CA ASN A 238 -0.11 -7.33 6.86
C ASN A 238 0.54 -6.39 7.89
N LEU A 239 1.78 -5.99 7.65
CA LEU A 239 2.53 -5.11 8.56
C LEU A 239 1.89 -3.73 8.71
N HIS A 240 1.27 -3.22 7.67
CA HIS A 240 0.53 -1.96 7.73
C HIS A 240 -0.68 -2.07 8.68
N ALA A 241 -1.48 -3.14 8.54
CA ALA A 241 -2.59 -3.40 9.44
C ALA A 241 -2.11 -3.67 10.88
N TYR A 242 -0.97 -4.36 11.04
CA TYR A 242 -0.35 -4.57 12.35
C TYR A 242 -0.05 -3.26 13.08
N ASP A 243 0.60 -2.32 12.38
CA ASP A 243 0.90 -0.99 12.95
C ASP A 243 -0.38 -0.19 13.22
N SER A 244 -1.32 -0.16 12.27
CA SER A 244 -2.57 0.59 12.41
C SER A 244 -3.42 0.09 13.57
N VAL A 245 -3.66 -1.23 13.63
CA VAL A 245 -4.48 -1.84 14.66
C VAL A 245 -3.80 -1.76 16.05
N SER A 246 -2.46 -1.91 16.10
CA SER A 246 -1.70 -1.71 17.34
C SER A 246 -1.90 -0.30 17.91
N LYS A 247 -1.82 0.72 17.05
CA LYS A 247 -2.06 2.12 17.45
C LYS A 247 -3.50 2.39 17.85
N ASP A 248 -4.46 1.74 17.19
CA ASP A 248 -5.88 1.83 17.56
C ASP A 248 -6.14 1.26 18.94
N ILE A 249 -5.58 0.10 19.25
CA ILE A 249 -5.67 -0.54 20.57
C ILE A 249 -5.08 0.37 21.66
N VAL A 250 -3.87 0.90 21.43
CA VAL A 250 -3.20 1.80 22.37
C VAL A 250 -3.96 3.12 22.52
N SER A 251 -4.63 3.60 21.47
CA SER A 251 -5.47 4.80 21.49
C SER A 251 -6.90 4.55 22.01
N ARG A 252 -7.23 3.31 22.42
CA ARG A 252 -8.52 2.88 23.01
C ARG A 252 -9.70 2.84 22.04
N TRP A 253 -9.46 2.83 20.73
CA TRP A 253 -10.55 2.69 19.76
C TRP A 253 -11.24 1.32 19.80
N ALA A 254 -10.51 0.28 20.21
CA ALA A 254 -11.03 -1.08 20.36
C ALA A 254 -11.53 -1.38 21.77
N TYR A 255 -11.83 -0.37 22.62
CA TYR A 255 -12.29 -0.61 23.98
C TYR A 255 -13.48 -1.59 24.01
N PRO A 256 -13.52 -2.60 24.89
CA PRO A 256 -12.64 -2.86 26.03
C PRO A 256 -11.33 -3.61 25.74
N LEU A 257 -11.03 -3.90 24.48
CA LEU A 257 -9.84 -4.63 24.05
C LEU A 257 -8.58 -3.75 24.09
N CYS A 258 -8.24 -3.24 25.27
CA CYS A 258 -7.11 -2.34 25.51
C CYS A 258 -6.10 -2.97 26.45
N PRO A 259 -4.82 -2.52 26.49
CA PRO A 259 -3.82 -3.13 27.36
C PRO A 259 -4.18 -3.11 28.84
N ASP A 260 -4.83 -2.05 29.33
CA ASP A 260 -5.26 -1.91 30.74
C ASP A 260 -6.46 -2.80 31.13
N SER A 261 -7.10 -3.45 30.19
CA SER A 261 -8.08 -4.49 30.45
C SER A 261 -7.46 -5.80 30.92
N ASN A 262 -6.13 -5.93 30.80
CA ASN A 262 -5.35 -7.08 31.27
C ASN A 262 -5.95 -8.43 30.82
N LEU A 263 -6.12 -8.58 29.52
CA LEU A 263 -6.82 -9.70 28.89
C LEU A 263 -6.17 -11.06 29.21
N VAL A 264 -4.84 -11.10 29.30
CA VAL A 264 -4.09 -12.32 29.59
C VAL A 264 -3.78 -12.41 31.08
N GLN A 265 -3.88 -13.60 31.61
CA GLN A 265 -3.55 -13.86 33.03
C GLN A 265 -2.07 -13.44 33.31
N GLY A 266 -1.90 -12.68 34.40
CA GLY A 266 -0.59 -12.16 34.83
C GLY A 266 -0.19 -10.84 34.18
N GLN A 267 -1.00 -10.24 33.34
CA GLN A 267 -0.86 -8.83 32.94
C GLN A 267 -1.26 -7.90 34.08
N SER A 268 -0.59 -6.75 34.15
CA SER A 268 -0.83 -5.75 35.21
C SER A 268 -0.64 -4.32 34.70
N TYR A 269 -1.09 -4.07 33.46
CA TYR A 269 -0.98 -2.75 32.85
C TYR A 269 -1.81 -1.70 33.58
N ARG A 270 -1.20 -0.54 33.78
CA ARG A 270 -1.88 0.65 34.31
C ARG A 270 -1.76 1.78 33.29
N LEU A 271 -2.91 2.37 32.98
CA LEU A 271 -2.99 3.53 32.08
C LEU A 271 -2.52 4.79 32.78
N GLN A 272 -1.64 5.55 32.12
CA GLN A 272 -1.19 6.89 32.52
C GLN A 272 -1.58 7.93 31.46
N LYS A 273 -1.46 9.22 31.81
CA LYS A 273 -1.77 10.32 30.90
C LYS A 273 -0.96 10.22 29.60
N GLY A 274 -1.63 10.40 28.45
CA GLY A 274 -1.00 10.30 27.12
C GLY A 274 -1.01 8.89 26.53
N ASN A 275 -1.93 8.01 26.98
CA ASN A 275 -2.01 6.61 26.53
C ASN A 275 -0.69 5.85 26.76
N ILE A 276 -0.10 6.04 27.94
CA ILE A 276 1.08 5.31 28.36
C ILE A 276 0.60 4.16 29.25
N TYR A 277 0.94 2.93 28.84
CA TYR A 277 0.61 1.71 29.58
C TYR A 277 1.88 1.08 30.14
N LYS A 278 1.90 0.89 31.43
CA LYS A 278 3.05 0.33 32.11
C LYS A 278 2.63 -0.82 33.01
N GLU A 279 3.28 -1.97 32.83
CA GLU A 279 3.12 -3.12 33.75
C GLU A 279 3.87 -2.89 35.07
N GLU A 280 3.50 -3.65 36.10
CA GLU A 280 4.25 -3.68 37.34
C GLU A 280 5.64 -4.31 37.14
N GLY A 281 6.61 -3.87 37.92
CA GLY A 281 7.99 -4.38 37.83
C GLY A 281 8.85 -3.79 36.70
N VAL A 282 8.41 -2.72 36.04
CA VAL A 282 9.23 -1.95 35.10
C VAL A 282 10.20 -1.05 35.85
N MET A 283 11.49 -1.12 35.53
CA MET A 283 12.56 -0.33 36.13
C MET A 283 12.94 0.85 35.21
N LEU A 284 12.67 2.06 35.69
CA LEU A 284 12.98 3.30 34.94
C LEU A 284 14.10 4.08 35.61
N ALA A 285 15.09 4.50 34.86
CA ALA A 285 16.07 5.46 35.34
C ALA A 285 15.43 6.87 35.51
N ARG A 286 16.01 7.71 36.37
CA ARG A 286 15.41 9.01 36.70
C ARG A 286 15.32 9.97 35.51
N ASP A 287 16.29 9.89 34.60
CA ASP A 287 16.44 10.83 33.46
C ASP A 287 15.80 10.30 32.17
N CYS A 288 15.05 9.18 32.22
CA CYS A 288 14.37 8.66 31.04
C CYS A 288 13.08 9.43 30.74
N VAL A 289 12.77 9.63 29.47
CA VAL A 289 11.57 10.30 29.00
C VAL A 289 10.68 9.29 28.25
N ILE A 290 9.48 9.06 28.74
CA ILE A 290 8.48 8.21 28.08
C ILE A 290 7.41 9.13 27.53
N GLY A 291 7.29 9.10 26.19
CA GLY A 291 6.27 9.86 25.46
C GLY A 291 4.94 9.14 25.37
N SER A 292 3.98 9.79 24.70
CA SER A 292 2.63 9.29 24.51
C SER A 292 2.58 8.00 23.67
N LYS A 293 1.44 7.28 23.78
CA LYS A 293 1.14 6.06 23.02
C LYS A 293 2.24 4.98 23.16
N THR A 294 2.70 4.77 24.38
CA THR A 294 3.78 3.82 24.70
C THR A 294 3.27 2.72 25.61
N VAL A 295 3.62 1.47 25.28
CA VAL A 295 3.31 0.29 26.11
C VAL A 295 4.64 -0.33 26.57
N ILE A 296 4.76 -0.64 27.87
CA ILE A 296 5.98 -1.20 28.46
C ILE A 296 5.62 -2.42 29.30
N GLY A 297 6.17 -3.58 28.91
CA GLY A 297 5.96 -4.86 29.58
C GLY A 297 6.80 -5.06 30.83
N ARG A 298 6.33 -5.96 31.68
CA ARG A 298 6.93 -6.31 32.99
C ARG A 298 8.39 -6.74 32.86
N GLY A 299 9.20 -6.40 33.86
CA GLY A 299 10.61 -6.81 33.95
C GLY A 299 11.53 -6.05 33.01
N THR A 300 11.02 -5.07 32.29
CA THR A 300 11.82 -4.25 31.38
C THR A 300 12.58 -3.18 32.14
N SER A 301 13.87 -3.04 31.84
CA SER A 301 14.77 -2.03 32.42
C SER A 301 15.15 -0.98 31.38
N ILE A 302 15.00 0.31 31.73
CA ILE A 302 15.27 1.44 30.84
C ILE A 302 16.34 2.33 31.46
N GLY A 303 17.46 2.49 30.72
CA GLY A 303 18.58 3.30 31.15
C GLY A 303 18.33 4.81 31.12
N GLY A 304 19.24 5.58 31.74
CA GLY A 304 19.13 7.04 31.82
C GLY A 304 19.29 7.73 30.46
N LYS A 305 18.70 8.92 30.32
CA LYS A 305 18.68 9.74 29.09
C LYS A 305 18.03 9.08 27.88
N THR A 306 17.32 7.98 28.07
CA THR A 306 16.62 7.27 27.02
C THR A 306 15.26 7.92 26.77
N VAL A 307 14.93 8.11 25.48
CA VAL A 307 13.67 8.72 25.02
C VAL A 307 12.88 7.66 24.22
N ILE A 308 11.65 7.40 24.64
CA ILE A 308 10.78 6.41 24.02
C ILE A 308 9.45 7.08 23.69
N THR A 309 9.03 7.03 22.41
CA THR A 309 7.77 7.59 21.94
C THR A 309 7.07 6.64 20.99
N ASN A 310 5.72 6.65 21.01
CA ASN A 310 4.87 5.88 20.08
C ASN A 310 5.25 4.40 19.90
N SER A 311 5.79 3.74 20.93
CA SER A 311 6.45 2.44 20.81
C SER A 311 5.83 1.40 21.75
N ILE A 312 5.89 0.14 21.30
CA ILE A 312 5.44 -0.99 22.11
C ILE A 312 6.68 -1.81 22.49
N ILE A 313 6.91 -1.92 23.79
CA ILE A 313 8.04 -2.62 24.36
C ILE A 313 7.52 -3.84 25.12
N GLY A 314 8.04 -4.99 24.77
CA GLY A 314 7.72 -6.27 25.35
C GLY A 314 8.21 -6.42 26.79
N ARG A 315 8.12 -7.64 27.28
CA ARG A 315 8.54 -8.02 28.64
C ARG A 315 10.01 -8.38 28.67
N HIS A 316 10.63 -8.16 29.84
CA HIS A 316 12.02 -8.51 30.12
C HIS A 316 13.03 -7.91 29.13
N CYS A 317 12.71 -6.76 28.52
CA CYS A 317 13.62 -6.04 27.63
C CYS A 317 14.67 -5.28 28.44
N GLN A 318 15.87 -5.16 27.87
CA GLN A 318 16.98 -4.41 28.44
C GLN A 318 17.35 -3.25 27.50
N ILE A 319 17.04 -2.03 27.89
CA ILE A 319 17.30 -0.82 27.10
C ILE A 319 18.40 -0.03 27.78
N GLY A 320 19.50 0.21 27.08
CA GLY A 320 20.67 0.93 27.57
C GLY A 320 20.44 2.41 27.80
N ARG A 321 21.52 3.15 27.99
CA ARG A 321 21.52 4.61 28.22
C ARG A 321 21.59 5.35 26.91
N ASP A 322 21.02 6.58 26.89
CA ASP A 322 21.06 7.46 25.73
C ASP A 322 20.50 6.81 24.45
N VAL A 323 19.45 5.98 24.60
CA VAL A 323 18.78 5.30 23.51
C VAL A 323 17.58 6.10 23.05
N LYS A 324 17.38 6.19 21.75
CA LYS A 324 16.19 6.83 21.15
C LYS A 324 15.32 5.76 20.46
N ILE A 325 14.07 5.65 20.87
CA ILE A 325 13.11 4.72 20.28
C ILE A 325 11.86 5.49 19.89
N ASP A 326 11.53 5.49 18.61
CA ASP A 326 10.33 6.13 18.10
C ASP A 326 9.58 5.23 17.13
N GLY A 327 8.29 4.96 17.43
CA GLY A 327 7.41 4.17 16.59
C GLY A 327 7.81 2.71 16.41
N ALA A 328 8.61 2.15 17.30
CA ALA A 328 9.15 0.81 17.17
C ALA A 328 8.38 -0.23 18.01
N TYR A 329 8.46 -1.47 17.56
CA TYR A 329 7.90 -2.65 18.21
C TYR A 329 9.05 -3.56 18.66
N LEU A 330 9.29 -3.59 19.96
CA LEU A 330 10.26 -4.50 20.57
C LEU A 330 9.48 -5.61 21.27
N TRP A 331 9.73 -6.83 20.87
CA TRP A 331 9.11 -7.98 21.51
C TRP A 331 9.90 -8.45 22.74
N ASP A 332 9.46 -9.53 23.36
CA ASP A 332 9.97 -9.97 24.64
C ASP A 332 11.46 -10.33 24.60
N TYR A 333 12.17 -10.11 25.70
CA TYR A 333 13.59 -10.44 25.89
C TYR A 333 14.57 -9.74 24.94
N THR A 334 14.15 -8.62 24.34
CA THR A 334 15.01 -7.83 23.44
C THR A 334 15.99 -6.99 24.24
N SER A 335 17.27 -6.92 23.76
CA SER A 335 18.29 -6.07 24.36
C SER A 335 18.79 -5.00 23.38
N ILE A 336 18.91 -3.74 23.85
CA ILE A 336 19.41 -2.61 23.08
C ILE A 336 20.54 -1.96 23.84
N GLY A 337 21.72 -1.88 23.20
CA GLY A 337 22.92 -1.27 23.77
C GLY A 337 22.87 0.25 23.83
N ASP A 338 23.76 0.83 24.64
CA ASP A 338 23.84 2.28 24.90
C ASP A 338 24.07 3.09 23.60
N GLY A 339 23.43 4.26 23.52
CA GLY A 339 23.62 5.23 22.43
C GLY A 339 23.03 4.80 21.09
N SER A 340 22.14 3.82 21.07
CA SER A 340 21.51 3.32 19.86
C SER A 340 20.22 4.05 19.53
N SER A 341 19.87 4.12 18.24
CA SER A 341 18.62 4.72 17.73
C SER A 341 17.80 3.69 16.98
N VAL A 342 16.53 3.59 17.30
CA VAL A 342 15.59 2.64 16.70
C VAL A 342 14.35 3.40 16.24
N THR A 343 14.08 3.38 14.94
CA THR A 343 12.97 4.15 14.36
C THR A 343 12.05 3.22 13.56
N LYS A 344 10.76 3.27 13.84
CA LYS A 344 9.67 2.61 13.07
C LYS A 344 10.06 1.22 12.52
N SER A 345 10.47 0.34 13.40
CA SER A 345 11.00 -0.99 13.07
C SER A 345 10.41 -2.05 14.00
N ILE A 346 10.48 -3.31 13.59
CA ILE A 346 10.04 -4.45 14.39
C ILE A 346 11.25 -5.27 14.76
N ILE A 347 11.44 -5.51 16.06
CA ILE A 347 12.51 -6.29 16.64
C ILE A 347 11.87 -7.45 17.40
N ALA A 348 12.08 -8.67 16.91
CA ALA A 348 11.45 -9.86 17.46
C ALA A 348 12.13 -10.34 18.75
N ASN A 349 11.54 -11.35 19.40
CA ASN A 349 12.01 -11.88 20.68
C ASN A 349 13.49 -12.28 20.66
N GLU A 350 14.15 -12.08 21.78
CA GLU A 350 15.53 -12.47 22.02
C GLU A 350 16.56 -11.80 21.07
N ALA A 351 16.15 -10.80 20.32
CA ALA A 351 17.09 -10.06 19.48
C ALA A 351 17.99 -9.14 20.32
N SER A 352 19.26 -9.06 19.94
CA SER A 352 20.27 -8.26 20.64
C SER A 352 20.89 -7.22 19.72
N ILE A 353 20.78 -5.94 20.08
CA ILE A 353 21.35 -4.82 19.35
C ILE A 353 22.52 -4.26 20.15
N GLY A 354 23.68 -4.16 19.52
CA GLY A 354 24.90 -3.62 20.11
C GLY A 354 24.81 -2.13 20.44
N ARG A 355 25.91 -1.58 20.94
CA ARG A 355 26.02 -0.16 21.28
C ARG A 355 26.17 0.70 20.02
N LYS A 356 25.66 1.93 20.08
CA LYS A 356 25.77 2.93 19.01
C LYS A 356 25.29 2.41 17.65
N CYS A 357 24.26 1.58 17.65
CA CYS A 357 23.64 1.09 16.44
C CYS A 357 22.52 2.03 15.99
N THR A 358 22.32 2.14 14.69
CA THR A 358 21.21 2.87 14.10
C THR A 358 20.33 1.90 13.32
N ILE A 359 19.07 1.76 13.74
CA ILE A 359 18.07 0.96 13.03
C ILE A 359 17.12 1.94 12.36
N GLU A 360 17.17 1.97 11.03
CA GLU A 360 16.34 2.86 10.23
C GLU A 360 14.91 2.34 10.12
N ALA A 361 14.00 3.23 9.71
CA ALA A 361 12.59 2.95 9.57
C ALA A 361 12.32 1.85 8.52
N GLY A 362 11.49 0.88 8.89
CA GLY A 362 11.12 -0.23 8.02
C GLY A 362 11.95 -1.49 8.20
N ALA A 363 12.98 -1.46 9.03
CA ALA A 363 13.80 -2.64 9.30
C ALA A 363 13.01 -3.70 10.09
N LEU A 364 13.17 -4.96 9.69
CA LEU A 364 12.62 -6.12 10.38
C LEU A 364 13.77 -7.01 10.88
N ILE A 365 13.83 -7.21 12.20
CA ILE A 365 14.85 -8.02 12.86
C ILE A 365 14.16 -9.23 13.46
N SER A 366 14.52 -10.41 12.97
CA SER A 366 13.91 -11.68 13.35
C SER A 366 14.40 -12.18 14.72
N TYR A 367 13.81 -13.29 15.16
CA TYR A 367 14.07 -13.93 16.45
C TYR A 367 15.55 -14.25 16.67
N GLY A 368 16.06 -13.87 17.82
CA GLY A 368 17.40 -14.21 18.28
C GLY A 368 18.54 -13.68 17.41
N VAL A 369 18.30 -12.73 16.53
CA VAL A 369 19.34 -12.05 15.73
C VAL A 369 20.20 -11.20 16.64
N SER A 370 21.51 -11.22 16.44
CA SER A 370 22.46 -10.37 17.16
C SER A 370 23.14 -9.40 16.20
N ILE A 371 23.07 -8.10 16.53
CA ILE A 371 23.73 -7.02 15.77
C ILE A 371 24.91 -6.52 16.57
N GLY A 372 26.09 -6.46 15.93
CA GLY A 372 27.31 -5.95 16.54
C GLY A 372 27.28 -4.45 16.83
N GLU A 373 28.29 -3.95 17.50
CA GLU A 373 28.38 -2.53 17.89
C GLU A 373 28.63 -1.62 16.67
N GLY A 374 28.06 -0.42 16.68
CA GLY A 374 28.28 0.63 15.67
C GLY A 374 27.70 0.37 14.30
N MET A 375 26.81 -0.61 14.17
CA MET A 375 26.21 -0.97 12.89
C MET A 375 25.01 -0.10 12.56
N THR A 376 24.86 0.22 11.27
CA THR A 376 23.67 0.89 10.72
C THR A 376 22.91 -0.11 9.86
N ILE A 377 21.70 -0.43 10.28
CA ILE A 377 20.77 -1.26 9.53
C ILE A 377 19.89 -0.34 8.71
N ARG A 378 20.00 -0.48 7.38
CA ARG A 378 19.20 0.33 6.44
C ARG A 378 17.72 0.00 6.54
N GLY A 379 16.89 0.98 6.24
CA GLY A 379 15.45 0.78 6.12
C GLY A 379 15.12 -0.34 5.15
N GLU A 380 13.98 -0.99 5.39
CA GLU A 380 13.47 -2.12 4.58
C GLU A 380 14.29 -3.41 4.61
N SER A 381 15.40 -3.42 5.34
CA SER A 381 16.20 -4.63 5.50
C SER A 381 15.48 -5.65 6.38
N ARG A 382 15.44 -6.89 5.93
CA ARG A 382 14.90 -8.03 6.68
C ARG A 382 16.07 -8.89 7.11
N ILE A 383 16.32 -8.94 8.42
CA ILE A 383 17.44 -9.69 8.97
C ILE A 383 16.92 -10.91 9.70
N THR A 384 17.44 -12.07 9.33
CA THR A 384 17.10 -13.36 9.94
C THR A 384 18.37 -14.15 10.23
N ARG A 385 18.26 -15.15 11.09
CA ARG A 385 19.36 -16.10 11.35
C ARG A 385 19.05 -17.53 10.86
N THR A 386 17.82 -17.77 10.38
CA THR A 386 17.37 -19.08 9.94
C THR A 386 16.96 -19.05 8.47
N LYS A 387 17.39 -20.08 7.70
CA LYS A 387 16.93 -20.37 6.34
C LYS A 387 15.94 -21.53 6.40
N ARG A 388 14.93 -21.49 5.53
CA ARG A 388 14.11 -22.68 5.27
C ARG A 388 14.84 -23.60 4.30
N ARG A 389 14.87 -24.89 4.62
CA ARG A 389 15.37 -25.92 3.72
C ARG A 389 14.17 -26.64 3.09
N ARG A 390 14.11 -26.65 1.76
CA ARG A 390 12.99 -27.23 0.98
C ARG A 390 13.04 -28.77 0.90
N GLU A 391 14.16 -29.38 1.20
CA GLU A 391 14.36 -30.80 1.07
C GLU A 391 13.91 -31.53 2.36
N GLN A 392 12.86 -32.33 2.25
CA GLN A 392 12.42 -33.31 3.27
C GLN A 392 11.96 -32.76 4.64
N GLY A 393 10.93 -31.92 4.65
CA GLY A 393 10.38 -31.41 5.91
C GLY A 393 10.88 -30.00 6.20
N GLU A 394 9.98 -29.14 6.69
CA GLU A 394 10.24 -27.71 6.91
C GLU A 394 11.19 -27.46 8.11
N GLU A 395 12.41 -27.97 8.08
CA GLU A 395 13.39 -27.66 9.12
C GLU A 395 14.00 -26.27 8.92
N LEU A 396 13.96 -25.48 9.99
CA LEU A 396 14.66 -24.21 10.07
C LEU A 396 16.14 -24.46 10.31
N VAL A 397 16.97 -24.23 9.30
CA VAL A 397 18.41 -24.36 9.40
C VAL A 397 19.06 -23.00 9.63
N ARG A 398 20.03 -22.94 10.52
CA ARG A 398 20.82 -21.71 10.74
C ARG A 398 21.56 -21.34 9.46
N GLY A 399 21.40 -20.10 9.00
CA GLY A 399 22.09 -19.56 7.83
C GLY A 399 23.50 -19.05 8.19
N GLU A 400 24.29 -18.78 7.16
CA GLU A 400 25.60 -18.15 7.34
C GLU A 400 25.43 -16.66 7.65
N SER A 401 26.04 -16.21 8.74
CA SER A 401 26.01 -14.82 9.16
C SER A 401 26.79 -13.92 8.18
N ASN A 402 26.25 -12.72 7.88
CA ASN A 402 26.93 -11.73 7.05
C ASN A 402 27.57 -10.63 7.91
N PRO A 403 28.89 -10.68 8.16
CA PRO A 403 29.58 -9.74 9.04
C PRO A 403 29.52 -8.27 8.55
N SER A 404 29.33 -8.04 7.26
CA SER A 404 29.24 -6.67 6.71
C SER A 404 27.96 -5.95 7.12
N ILE A 405 26.91 -6.69 7.48
CA ILE A 405 25.60 -6.15 7.82
C ILE A 405 25.37 -6.17 9.32
N VAL A 406 25.63 -7.31 9.96
CA VAL A 406 25.39 -7.47 11.39
C VAL A 406 26.65 -7.26 12.25
N GLY A 407 27.82 -7.03 11.66
CA GLY A 407 29.09 -6.85 12.36
C GLY A 407 29.82 -8.18 12.64
N GLN A 408 31.13 -8.11 13.00
CA GLN A 408 31.95 -9.30 13.21
C GLN A 408 31.48 -10.21 14.36
N LYS A 409 30.80 -9.64 15.36
CA LYS A 409 30.24 -10.38 16.50
C LYS A 409 28.72 -10.60 16.35
N GLY A 410 28.15 -10.17 15.22
CA GLY A 410 26.73 -10.32 14.94
C GLY A 410 26.39 -11.70 14.40
N ASP A 411 25.13 -12.08 14.55
CA ASP A 411 24.57 -13.33 14.02
C ASP A 411 23.29 -13.05 13.27
N GLY A 412 23.36 -13.12 11.95
CA GLY A 412 22.23 -12.86 11.05
C GLY A 412 22.68 -12.56 9.63
N PHE A 413 21.76 -12.65 8.71
CA PHE A 413 21.93 -12.33 7.29
C PHE A 413 20.66 -11.68 6.74
N VAL A 414 20.76 -11.02 5.59
CA VAL A 414 19.59 -10.45 4.92
C VAL A 414 18.78 -11.57 4.30
N PHE A 415 17.52 -11.60 4.62
CA PHE A 415 16.57 -12.49 3.98
C PHE A 415 16.37 -12.05 2.52
N GLN A 416 16.62 -12.94 1.59
CA GLN A 416 16.34 -12.78 0.16
C GLN A 416 15.24 -13.74 -0.21
N ASP A 417 14.21 -13.24 -0.86
CA ASP A 417 13.23 -14.11 -1.51
C ASP A 417 13.96 -14.87 -2.63
N SER A 418 13.85 -16.18 -2.67
CA SER A 418 14.43 -16.96 -3.77
C SER A 418 13.56 -16.76 -5.01
N ASP A 419 14.16 -16.39 -6.13
CA ASP A 419 13.51 -16.14 -7.43
C ASP A 419 12.80 -17.37 -8.03
N GLU A 420 12.97 -18.55 -7.42
CA GLU A 420 12.34 -19.80 -7.85
C GLU A 420 10.83 -19.90 -7.61
N ASP A 421 10.24 -18.90 -6.93
CA ASP A 421 8.81 -18.88 -6.62
C ASP A 421 7.97 -18.15 -7.68
N GLU A 422 8.57 -17.61 -8.76
CA GLU A 422 7.86 -16.81 -9.77
C GLU A 422 6.93 -17.65 -10.68
N GLU A 423 7.21 -18.92 -10.91
CA GLU A 423 6.35 -19.78 -11.73
C GLU A 423 5.01 -20.15 -11.06
N ASP A 424 4.95 -20.09 -9.73
CA ASP A 424 3.72 -20.33 -8.96
C ASP A 424 2.82 -19.08 -8.83
N GLU A 425 3.24 -17.91 -9.35
CA GLU A 425 2.56 -16.63 -9.15
C GLU A 425 1.17 -16.53 -9.79
N LEU A 426 0.96 -17.19 -10.90
CA LEU A 426 -0.31 -17.11 -11.65
C LEU A 426 -1.47 -17.89 -11.00
N VAL A 427 -1.16 -18.90 -10.21
CA VAL A 427 -2.19 -19.74 -9.56
C VAL A 427 -2.43 -19.32 -8.12
N ASP A 428 -1.48 -18.62 -7.50
CA ASP A 428 -1.33 -18.66 -6.06
C ASP A 428 -1.62 -17.38 -5.29
N SER A 429 -1.88 -16.25 -5.96
CA SER A 429 -2.28 -14.99 -5.28
C SER A 429 -3.60 -15.08 -4.53
N LEU A 430 -4.29 -16.20 -4.64
CA LEU A 430 -5.66 -16.38 -4.23
C LEU A 430 -5.89 -17.31 -3.02
N VAL A 431 -4.96 -18.21 -2.73
CA VAL A 431 -5.41 -19.46 -2.11
C VAL A 431 -4.72 -19.86 -0.82
N SER A 432 -3.60 -19.31 -0.41
CA SER A 432 -2.89 -19.94 0.67
C SER A 432 -2.92 -19.27 2.02
N THR A 433 -3.44 -19.97 2.96
CA THR A 433 -3.30 -19.77 4.41
C THR A 433 -2.02 -20.41 4.99
N GLY A 434 -1.17 -20.99 4.14
CA GLY A 434 0.09 -21.58 4.58
C GLY A 434 1.14 -20.52 4.93
N PRO A 435 2.11 -20.83 5.82
CA PRO A 435 3.14 -19.89 6.28
C PRO A 435 3.99 -19.30 5.14
N ARG A 436 4.09 -19.97 4.01
CA ARG A 436 4.83 -19.49 2.82
C ARG A 436 4.19 -18.26 2.18
N LYS A 437 2.86 -18.19 2.14
CA LYS A 437 2.13 -17.14 1.41
C LYS A 437 1.78 -15.93 2.26
N LEU A 438 1.64 -16.09 3.57
CA LEU A 438 1.62 -14.95 4.48
C LEU A 438 2.88 -14.10 4.30
N HIS A 439 4.01 -14.73 4.06
CA HIS A 439 5.28 -14.06 3.82
C HIS A 439 5.28 -13.27 2.50
N ARG A 440 4.72 -13.83 1.43
CA ARG A 440 4.71 -13.20 0.09
C ARG A 440 3.68 -12.10 -0.03
N SER A 441 2.49 -12.23 0.55
CA SER A 441 1.51 -11.14 0.61
C SER A 441 2.02 -9.94 1.43
N GLN A 442 2.99 -10.16 2.32
CA GLN A 442 3.66 -9.11 3.09
C GLN A 442 4.81 -8.47 2.31
N THR A 443 5.39 -9.17 1.34
CA THR A 443 6.46 -8.65 0.47
C THR A 443 5.94 -7.82 -0.69
N SER A 444 4.61 -7.74 -0.86
CA SER A 444 3.99 -6.90 -1.87
C SER A 444 4.64 -5.51 -1.88
N THR A 445 5.50 -5.34 -2.79
CA THR A 445 6.02 -4.22 -3.57
C THR A 445 5.88 -2.77 -3.06
N GLN A 446 5.25 -2.48 -1.93
CA GLN A 446 5.37 -1.18 -1.29
C GLN A 446 6.40 -1.26 -0.18
N PRO A 447 7.42 -0.38 -0.23
CA PRO A 447 8.41 -0.33 0.82
C PRO A 447 7.74 -0.14 2.19
N LEU A 448 8.19 -0.91 3.17
CA LEU A 448 7.68 -0.86 4.54
C LEU A 448 7.75 0.58 5.09
N THR A 449 8.74 1.34 4.66
CA THR A 449 8.91 2.76 4.93
C THR A 449 7.71 3.59 4.49
N LYS A 450 7.19 3.41 3.28
CA LYS A 450 5.96 4.12 2.84
C LYS A 450 4.74 3.68 3.65
N SER A 451 4.65 2.39 3.98
CA SER A 451 3.57 1.86 4.80
C SER A 451 3.58 2.41 6.22
N VAL A 452 4.76 2.51 6.85
CA VAL A 452 4.93 2.99 8.23
C VAL A 452 5.02 4.53 8.29
N TYR A 453 5.59 5.20 7.28
CA TYR A 453 5.66 6.66 7.23
C TYR A 453 4.31 7.36 7.00
N ASN A 454 3.42 6.75 6.20
CA ASN A 454 2.10 7.33 5.94
C ASN A 454 1.14 7.19 7.13
N LEU A 455 1.56 6.53 8.19
CA LEU A 455 0.90 6.49 9.48
C LEU A 455 1.44 7.60 10.38
N SER A 456 1.49 8.83 9.87
CA SER A 456 1.85 10.00 10.66
C SER A 456 0.92 10.13 11.89
N ASN A 457 1.37 10.89 12.87
CA ASN A 457 0.78 11.11 14.20
C ASN A 457 -0.68 11.61 14.24
N GLU A 458 -1.41 11.53 13.16
CA GLU A 458 -2.80 11.94 13.11
C GLU A 458 -3.65 10.99 13.94
N SER A 459 -4.25 11.54 14.96
CA SER A 459 -5.32 10.90 15.72
C SER A 459 -6.59 10.93 14.88
N ILE A 460 -6.64 10.09 13.86
CA ILE A 460 -7.84 9.96 13.02
C ILE A 460 -8.82 9.09 13.79
N SER A 461 -10.01 9.62 14.00
CA SER A 461 -11.14 8.85 14.48
C SER A 461 -11.37 7.68 13.51
N THR A 462 -11.41 6.47 14.06
CA THR A 462 -11.73 5.28 13.27
C THR A 462 -13.23 5.13 13.03
N LEU A 463 -14.05 5.96 13.66
CA LEU A 463 -15.49 5.77 13.73
C LEU A 463 -16.31 6.77 12.93
N ASN A 464 -15.79 7.93 12.54
CA ASN A 464 -16.55 8.91 11.76
C ASN A 464 -15.67 9.49 10.66
N SER A 465 -15.77 8.95 9.46
CA SER A 465 -15.03 9.43 8.31
C SER A 465 -15.80 10.44 7.44
N GLU A 466 -17.09 10.62 7.65
CA GLU A 466 -17.92 11.50 6.81
C GLU A 466 -17.83 12.98 7.16
N SER A 467 -17.49 13.34 8.41
CA SER A 467 -17.43 14.76 8.84
C SER A 467 -16.09 15.45 8.59
N GLU A 468 -15.04 14.71 8.21
CA GLU A 468 -13.69 15.26 8.00
C GLU A 468 -13.26 15.34 6.53
N ALA A 469 -14.09 14.89 5.59
CA ALA A 469 -13.79 15.00 4.17
C ALA A 469 -13.87 16.46 3.65
N ASP A 470 -14.62 17.32 4.33
CA ASP A 470 -14.78 18.72 3.95
C ASP A 470 -13.71 19.68 4.50
N ASP A 471 -12.94 19.25 5.53
CA ASP A 471 -11.89 20.08 6.14
C ASP A 471 -10.47 19.81 5.61
N PHE A 472 -10.31 18.95 4.60
CA PHE A 472 -9.04 18.70 3.92
C PHE A 472 -8.77 19.65 2.74
N GLU A 473 -9.48 20.75 2.66
CA GLU A 473 -9.00 21.90 1.91
C GLU A 473 -7.95 22.65 2.74
N ILE A 474 -6.71 22.57 2.23
CA ILE A 474 -5.66 23.56 2.43
C ILE A 474 -4.95 23.53 3.79
N ARG A 475 -4.08 22.58 3.98
CA ARG A 475 -2.73 22.91 4.46
C ARG A 475 -1.69 22.27 3.54
N HIS A 476 -1.41 22.98 2.48
CA HIS A 476 -0.20 22.77 1.68
C HIS A 476 1.00 23.01 2.60
N ASP A 477 1.63 21.95 3.02
CA ASP A 477 3.02 22.03 3.40
C ASP A 477 3.85 22.03 2.10
N ARG A 478 4.51 23.16 1.90
CA ARG A 478 5.31 23.49 0.73
C ARG A 478 6.56 22.63 0.71
N SER A 479 6.50 21.46 0.16
CA SER A 479 7.66 20.78 -0.45
C SER A 479 7.23 19.51 -1.20
N ALA A 480 6.40 19.67 -2.22
CA ALA A 480 6.28 18.69 -3.30
C ALA A 480 5.90 19.48 -4.53
N GLN A 481 6.84 19.55 -5.40
CA GLN A 481 6.82 20.19 -6.68
C GLN A 481 5.55 19.92 -7.47
N SER A 482 4.97 21.03 -7.91
CA SER A 482 4.27 21.23 -9.16
C SER A 482 3.53 20.04 -9.76
N SER A 483 2.30 19.87 -9.39
CA SER A 483 1.31 19.39 -10.33
C SER A 483 0.74 20.60 -11.05
N PHE A 484 1.29 20.88 -12.19
CA PHE A 484 0.76 21.86 -13.10
C PHE A 484 -0.41 21.25 -13.87
N LEU A 485 -1.56 21.89 -13.77
CA LEU A 485 -2.80 21.65 -14.49
C LEU A 485 -3.58 20.37 -14.15
N SER A 486 -4.47 20.54 -13.19
CA SER A 486 -5.63 19.68 -13.05
C SER A 486 -6.87 20.36 -13.64
N VAL A 487 -7.33 19.85 -14.76
CA VAL A 487 -8.75 19.76 -15.06
C VAL A 487 -9.01 18.33 -15.49
N GLY A 488 -9.77 17.57 -14.66
CA GLY A 488 -10.26 16.25 -15.01
C GLY A 488 -9.57 15.12 -14.26
N SER A 489 -10.04 14.88 -13.05
CA SER A 489 -9.74 13.67 -12.26
C SER A 489 -10.37 12.44 -12.94
N ILE A 490 -9.54 11.61 -13.54
CA ILE A 490 -9.70 10.15 -13.76
C ILE A 490 -8.47 9.60 -14.51
N ASP A 491 -7.72 10.45 -15.26
CA ASP A 491 -6.63 10.03 -16.15
C ASP A 491 -5.21 9.98 -15.54
N SER A 492 -5.01 10.37 -14.28
CA SER A 492 -3.65 10.63 -13.77
C SER A 492 -2.78 9.38 -13.52
N GLN A 493 -3.37 8.20 -13.42
CA GLN A 493 -2.58 6.96 -13.22
C GLN A 493 -2.23 6.26 -14.54
N HIS A 494 -3.12 6.33 -15.53
CA HIS A 494 -2.80 5.90 -16.90
C HIS A 494 -1.74 6.78 -17.54
N ALA A 495 -1.80 8.09 -17.25
CA ALA A 495 -0.81 9.05 -17.69
C ALA A 495 0.61 8.72 -17.20
N ALA A 496 0.77 8.40 -15.93
CA ALA A 496 2.08 8.11 -15.35
C ALA A 496 2.72 6.82 -15.89
N ASN A 497 1.93 5.81 -16.21
CA ASN A 497 2.41 4.56 -16.80
C ASN A 497 2.77 4.74 -18.27
N PHE A 498 1.90 5.40 -19.05
CA PHE A 498 2.22 5.73 -20.42
C PHE A 498 3.51 6.55 -20.53
N ASP A 499 3.63 7.63 -19.72
CA ASP A 499 4.80 8.49 -19.70
C ASP A 499 6.09 7.73 -19.42
N HIS A 500 6.05 6.78 -18.45
CA HIS A 500 7.20 5.97 -18.11
C HIS A 500 7.54 4.96 -19.20
N ASP A 501 6.57 4.19 -19.67
CA ASP A 501 6.78 3.11 -20.66
C ASP A 501 7.15 3.69 -22.01
N ALA A 502 6.43 4.73 -22.47
CA ALA A 502 6.73 5.41 -23.72
C ALA A 502 8.10 6.13 -23.66
N SER A 503 8.41 6.84 -22.55
CA SER A 503 9.70 7.51 -22.44
C SER A 503 10.88 6.54 -22.35
N THR A 504 10.70 5.35 -21.79
CA THR A 504 11.75 4.32 -21.71
C THR A 504 11.95 3.67 -23.07
N SER A 505 10.87 3.25 -23.73
CA SER A 505 10.91 2.66 -25.07
C SER A 505 11.52 3.61 -26.11
N ILE A 506 11.08 4.87 -26.14
CA ILE A 506 11.67 5.88 -27.03
C ILE A 506 13.15 6.07 -26.71
N TYR A 507 13.52 6.21 -25.42
CA TYR A 507 14.92 6.41 -25.03
C TYR A 507 15.82 5.25 -25.46
N ASP A 508 15.40 4.00 -25.27
CA ASP A 508 16.15 2.81 -25.68
C ASP A 508 16.31 2.78 -27.20
N SER A 509 15.25 3.09 -27.95
CA SER A 509 15.31 3.20 -29.42
C SER A 509 16.23 4.34 -29.89
N LEU A 510 16.29 5.47 -29.17
CA LEU A 510 17.26 6.56 -29.46
C LEU A 510 18.70 6.15 -29.14
N VAL A 511 18.93 5.30 -28.16
CA VAL A 511 20.27 4.77 -27.83
C VAL A 511 20.73 3.77 -28.87
N GLU A 512 19.84 2.89 -29.34
CA GLU A 512 20.11 1.88 -30.36
C GLU A 512 20.19 2.46 -31.79
N GLY A 513 19.69 3.68 -31.98
CA GLY A 513 19.74 4.38 -33.26
C GLY A 513 18.69 3.91 -34.26
N HIS A 514 17.52 3.50 -33.77
CA HIS A 514 16.41 3.09 -34.64
C HIS A 514 15.88 4.25 -35.50
N GLU A 515 15.27 3.93 -36.63
CA GLU A 515 14.65 4.92 -37.51
C GLU A 515 13.39 5.53 -36.88
N SER A 516 13.14 6.83 -37.16
CA SER A 516 11.97 7.57 -36.64
C SER A 516 10.63 6.85 -36.89
N ALA A 517 10.51 6.16 -38.06
CA ALA A 517 9.30 5.43 -38.42
C ALA A 517 9.00 4.25 -37.49
N ASN A 518 10.02 3.52 -37.00
CA ASN A 518 9.86 2.39 -36.09
C ASN A 518 9.46 2.88 -34.70
N ILE A 519 10.12 3.93 -34.20
CA ILE A 519 9.79 4.57 -32.93
C ILE A 519 8.35 5.06 -32.93
N GLN A 520 7.89 5.62 -34.04
CA GLN A 520 6.54 6.11 -34.16
C GLN A 520 5.48 4.99 -34.19
N LEU A 521 5.76 3.88 -34.84
CA LEU A 521 4.87 2.72 -34.83
C LEU A 521 4.65 2.20 -33.39
N GLU A 522 5.73 2.11 -32.64
CA GLU A 522 5.70 1.67 -31.25
C GLU A 522 4.96 2.67 -30.35
N LEU A 523 5.24 3.97 -30.52
CA LEU A 523 4.56 5.04 -29.82
C LEU A 523 3.05 5.07 -30.12
N THR A 524 2.68 4.84 -31.39
CA THR A 524 1.28 4.75 -31.80
C THR A 524 0.57 3.54 -31.19
N ALA A 525 1.25 2.39 -31.13
CA ALA A 525 0.72 1.19 -30.47
C ALA A 525 0.50 1.41 -28.96
N LEU A 526 1.49 2.01 -28.29
CA LEU A 526 1.38 2.38 -26.87
C LEU A 526 0.26 3.40 -26.63
N ARG A 527 0.15 4.41 -27.49
CA ARG A 527 -0.94 5.40 -27.41
C ARG A 527 -2.31 4.76 -27.56
N MET A 528 -2.50 3.86 -28.53
CA MET A 528 -3.78 3.16 -28.73
C MET A 528 -4.12 2.23 -27.57
N SER A 529 -3.13 1.55 -26.99
CA SER A 529 -3.36 0.63 -25.87
C SER A 529 -3.72 1.34 -24.58
N THR A 530 -3.24 2.59 -24.38
CA THR A 530 -3.44 3.37 -23.15
C THR A 530 -4.40 4.53 -23.30
N ASN A 531 -4.89 4.80 -24.52
CA ASN A 531 -5.73 5.96 -24.85
C ASN A 531 -5.10 7.30 -24.41
N ALA A 532 -3.78 7.43 -24.63
CA ALA A 532 -3.03 8.60 -24.19
C ALA A 532 -3.33 9.84 -25.04
N SER A 533 -3.35 11.01 -24.41
CA SER A 533 -3.55 12.30 -25.06
C SER A 533 -2.33 12.78 -25.83
N ASP A 534 -2.50 13.72 -26.78
CA ASP A 534 -1.39 14.31 -27.53
C ASP A 534 -0.37 15.02 -26.62
N HIS A 535 -0.83 15.65 -25.56
CA HIS A 535 0.02 16.24 -24.51
C HIS A 535 0.95 15.20 -23.86
N GLN A 536 0.43 14.01 -23.54
CA GLN A 536 1.21 12.91 -22.94
C GLN A 536 2.23 12.36 -23.93
N VAL A 537 1.88 12.25 -25.20
CA VAL A 537 2.80 11.83 -26.27
C VAL A 537 3.95 12.83 -26.38
N ARG A 538 3.66 14.14 -26.45
CA ARG A 538 4.69 15.20 -26.47
C ARG A 538 5.60 15.12 -25.26
N ARG A 539 5.04 14.94 -24.08
CA ARG A 539 5.80 14.81 -22.83
C ARG A 539 6.75 13.61 -22.84
N ALA A 540 6.32 12.44 -23.32
CA ALA A 540 7.17 11.26 -23.44
C ALA A 540 8.33 11.49 -24.42
N VAL A 541 8.07 12.13 -25.58
CA VAL A 541 9.08 12.47 -26.59
C VAL A 541 10.10 13.44 -26.00
N VAL A 542 9.65 14.54 -25.38
CA VAL A 542 10.52 15.56 -24.78
C VAL A 542 11.41 14.92 -23.69
N SER A 543 10.82 14.17 -22.76
CA SER A 543 11.57 13.54 -21.67
C SER A 543 12.65 12.58 -22.18
N SER A 544 12.37 11.81 -23.24
CA SER A 544 13.32 10.88 -23.85
C SER A 544 14.47 11.61 -24.55
N PHE A 545 14.15 12.69 -25.27
CA PHE A 545 15.15 13.53 -25.96
C PHE A 545 16.08 14.20 -24.95
N VAL A 546 15.54 14.79 -23.88
CA VAL A 546 16.35 15.42 -22.85
C VAL A 546 17.24 14.39 -22.15
N LYS A 547 16.73 13.19 -21.83
CA LYS A 547 17.53 12.09 -21.27
C LYS A 547 18.69 11.71 -22.20
N ARG A 548 18.45 11.60 -23.51
CA ARG A 548 19.47 11.26 -24.49
C ARG A 548 20.53 12.35 -24.62
N ILE A 549 20.13 13.62 -24.68
CA ILE A 549 21.03 14.78 -24.73
C ILE A 549 21.93 14.79 -23.48
N MET A 550 21.35 14.61 -22.29
CA MET A 550 22.12 14.55 -21.05
C MET A 550 23.13 13.38 -21.03
N GLN A 551 22.79 12.24 -21.61
CA GLN A 551 23.70 11.11 -21.74
C GLN A 551 24.88 11.46 -22.68
N LEU A 552 24.61 12.09 -23.82
CA LEU A 552 25.64 12.51 -24.77
C LEU A 552 26.58 13.56 -24.16
N ILE A 553 26.04 14.50 -23.40
CA ILE A 553 26.84 15.51 -22.67
C ILE A 553 27.73 14.84 -21.61
N LYS A 554 27.21 13.87 -20.85
CA LYS A 554 27.98 13.09 -19.88
C LYS A 554 29.08 12.24 -20.53
N SER A 555 28.91 11.84 -21.78
CA SER A 555 29.95 11.15 -22.57
C SER A 555 31.04 12.08 -23.16
N GLY A 556 30.94 13.39 -22.86
CA GLY A 556 31.94 14.40 -23.24
C GLY A 556 31.64 15.16 -24.54
N GLN A 557 30.44 15.03 -25.12
CA GLN A 557 30.06 15.85 -26.28
C GLN A 557 29.68 17.28 -25.89
N PRO A 558 30.01 18.29 -26.69
CA PRO A 558 29.56 19.66 -26.48
C PRO A 558 28.03 19.76 -26.64
N VAL A 559 27.38 20.62 -25.83
CA VAL A 559 25.92 20.77 -25.80
C VAL A 559 25.31 20.98 -27.17
N LYS A 560 25.87 21.91 -27.98
CA LYS A 560 25.37 22.22 -29.32
C LYS A 560 25.34 20.99 -30.25
N ASN A 561 26.38 20.15 -30.17
CA ASN A 561 26.49 18.97 -31.04
C ASN A 561 25.51 17.87 -30.59
N ALA A 562 25.36 17.66 -29.27
CA ALA A 562 24.43 16.70 -28.72
C ALA A 562 22.97 17.06 -29.07
N VAL A 563 22.61 18.31 -28.97
CA VAL A 563 21.28 18.84 -29.32
C VAL A 563 21.06 18.70 -30.82
N ALA A 564 22.02 19.16 -31.67
CA ALA A 564 21.91 19.08 -33.12
C ALA A 564 21.79 17.62 -33.62
N GLN A 565 22.49 16.68 -32.99
CA GLN A 565 22.41 15.26 -33.33
C GLN A 565 21.01 14.69 -33.02
N VAL A 566 20.47 14.89 -31.84
CA VAL A 566 19.19 14.30 -31.41
C VAL A 566 18.03 14.94 -32.19
N PHE A 567 17.92 16.27 -32.19
CA PHE A 567 16.81 16.94 -32.87
C PHE A 567 16.91 16.82 -34.40
N GLY A 568 18.12 16.85 -34.98
CA GLY A 568 18.31 16.70 -36.41
C GLY A 568 17.99 15.29 -36.93
N GLN A 569 18.41 14.25 -36.20
CA GLN A 569 18.16 12.85 -36.59
C GLN A 569 16.68 12.47 -36.47
N TYR A 570 15.99 12.99 -35.50
CA TYR A 570 14.60 12.60 -35.16
C TYR A 570 13.58 13.72 -35.42
N LYS A 571 13.86 14.60 -36.39
CA LYS A 571 12.94 15.68 -36.80
C LYS A 571 11.53 15.17 -37.10
N GLU A 572 11.39 14.09 -37.86
CA GLU A 572 10.08 13.55 -38.22
C GLU A 572 9.23 13.14 -37.01
N LEU A 573 9.86 12.68 -35.93
CA LEU A 573 9.14 12.32 -34.69
C LEU A 573 8.57 13.55 -33.99
N ILE A 574 9.33 14.67 -34.02
CA ILE A 574 8.89 15.96 -33.46
C ILE A 574 7.75 16.50 -34.32
N ASP A 575 7.93 16.58 -35.64
CA ASP A 575 6.94 17.12 -36.56
C ASP A 575 5.60 16.38 -36.51
N ARG A 576 5.61 15.10 -36.15
CA ARG A 576 4.41 14.29 -35.98
C ARG A 576 3.80 14.37 -34.57
N SER A 577 4.47 14.96 -33.59
CA SER A 577 3.94 15.25 -32.28
C SER A 577 3.29 16.62 -32.20
N ILE A 578 3.50 17.47 -33.20
CA ILE A 578 2.99 18.84 -33.31
C ILE A 578 2.05 18.89 -34.52
N PHE A 579 0.76 19.15 -34.31
CA PHE A 579 -0.27 19.07 -35.37
C PHE A 579 -0.76 20.44 -35.85
N ASP A 580 -0.31 21.55 -35.27
CA ASP A 580 -0.86 22.89 -35.46
C ASP A 580 -0.04 23.78 -36.44
N LYS A 581 0.85 23.19 -37.26
CA LYS A 581 1.69 23.94 -38.21
C LYS A 581 0.89 24.84 -39.20
N SER A 582 -0.37 24.53 -39.45
CA SER A 582 -1.23 25.30 -40.37
C SER A 582 -2.29 26.12 -39.64
N ALA A 583 -2.31 26.11 -38.32
CA ALA A 583 -3.29 26.83 -37.53
C ALA A 583 -2.79 28.20 -37.07
N SER A 584 -3.65 29.16 -36.96
CA SER A 584 -3.33 30.49 -36.38
C SER A 584 -3.01 30.48 -34.92
N ASP A 585 -3.44 29.44 -34.21
CA ASP A 585 -3.14 29.23 -32.78
C ASP A 585 -2.13 28.08 -32.66
N LYS A 586 -0.91 28.38 -32.19
CA LYS A 586 0.23 27.46 -32.10
C LYS A 586 0.25 26.70 -30.76
N THR A 587 -0.89 26.27 -30.28
CA THR A 587 -1.06 25.64 -28.95
C THR A 587 -0.16 24.42 -28.75
N ASP A 588 0.03 23.58 -29.79
CA ASP A 588 0.85 22.37 -29.69
C ASP A 588 2.34 22.69 -29.65
N GLN A 589 2.79 23.72 -30.40
CA GLN A 589 4.16 24.22 -30.40
C GLN A 589 4.51 24.84 -29.05
N VAL A 590 3.61 25.66 -28.51
CA VAL A 590 3.75 26.26 -27.18
C VAL A 590 3.81 25.19 -26.09
N ASP A 591 2.94 24.17 -26.15
CA ASP A 591 2.93 23.05 -25.20
C ASP A 591 4.25 22.26 -25.26
N PHE A 592 4.78 21.98 -26.46
CA PHE A 592 6.06 21.30 -26.62
C PHE A 592 7.21 22.10 -25.99
N MET A 593 7.26 23.42 -26.18
CA MET A 593 8.28 24.28 -25.61
C MET A 593 8.18 24.42 -24.10
N LEU A 594 6.97 24.51 -23.55
CA LEU A 594 6.73 24.52 -22.11
C LEU A 594 7.16 23.20 -21.44
N LEU A 595 6.87 22.05 -22.06
CA LEU A 595 7.31 20.74 -21.58
C LEU A 595 8.85 20.61 -21.59
N LEU A 596 9.50 21.10 -22.64
CA LEU A 596 10.95 21.10 -22.78
C LEU A 596 11.60 21.99 -21.71
N GLN A 597 11.08 23.17 -21.50
CA GLN A 597 11.51 24.10 -20.47
C GLN A 597 11.34 23.52 -19.06
N ALA A 598 10.19 22.94 -18.78
CA ALA A 598 9.87 22.32 -17.49
C ALA A 598 10.82 21.15 -17.17
N ASP A 599 11.12 20.28 -18.15
CA ASP A 599 12.04 19.15 -17.93
C ASP A 599 13.51 19.61 -17.77
N LEU A 600 13.89 20.76 -18.31
CA LEU A 600 15.22 21.34 -18.19
C LEU A 600 15.40 22.25 -16.96
N SER A 601 14.34 22.73 -16.34
CA SER A 601 14.37 23.69 -15.22
C SER A 601 15.17 23.20 -14.00
N HIS A 602 15.28 21.89 -13.81
CA HIS A 602 15.99 21.27 -12.68
C HIS A 602 17.26 20.52 -13.07
N LYS A 603 17.77 20.74 -14.30
CA LYS A 603 18.95 20.00 -14.81
C LYS A 603 20.16 20.91 -14.95
N GLU A 604 21.34 20.33 -14.74
CA GLU A 604 22.61 21.03 -14.94
C GLU A 604 22.75 21.52 -16.38
N ASN A 605 23.11 22.79 -16.59
CA ASN A 605 23.20 23.46 -17.89
C ASN A 605 21.86 23.50 -18.67
N GLY A 606 20.71 23.40 -18.01
CA GLY A 606 19.39 23.44 -18.63
C GLY A 606 19.15 24.67 -19.50
N ASP A 607 19.62 25.84 -19.05
CA ASP A 607 19.57 27.12 -19.76
C ASP A 607 20.29 27.10 -21.12
N THR A 608 21.47 26.47 -21.18
CA THR A 608 22.27 26.37 -22.41
C THR A 608 21.70 25.32 -23.37
N ILE A 609 21.12 24.25 -22.81
CA ILE A 609 20.45 23.21 -23.59
C ILE A 609 19.17 23.78 -24.19
N LEU A 610 18.37 24.54 -23.42
CA LEU A 610 17.14 25.16 -23.89
C LEU A 610 17.40 26.13 -25.06
N LEU A 611 18.39 27.02 -24.91
CA LEU A 611 18.78 27.94 -25.98
C LEU A 611 19.19 27.16 -27.26
N SER A 612 20.04 26.14 -27.11
CA SER A 612 20.50 25.36 -28.27
C SER A 612 19.37 24.57 -28.92
N ALA A 613 18.42 24.06 -28.11
CA ALA A 613 17.24 23.32 -28.59
C ALA A 613 16.26 24.28 -29.32
N ALA A 614 15.94 25.42 -28.71
CA ALA A 614 15.08 26.43 -29.31
C ALA A 614 15.63 26.90 -30.67
N THR A 615 16.92 27.28 -30.71
CA THR A 615 17.59 27.64 -32.00
C THR A 615 17.48 26.51 -33.01
N LYS A 616 17.71 25.26 -32.60
CA LYS A 616 17.66 24.10 -33.53
C LYS A 616 16.27 23.76 -34.02
N LEU A 617 15.23 23.93 -33.18
CA LEU A 617 13.84 23.69 -33.55
C LEU A 617 13.34 24.71 -34.58
N VAL A 618 13.74 25.98 -34.48
CA VAL A 618 13.47 27.03 -35.47
C VAL A 618 14.24 26.73 -36.77
N GLU A 619 15.55 26.43 -36.70
CA GLU A 619 16.35 26.05 -37.89
C GLU A 619 15.78 24.83 -38.67
N LEU A 620 15.15 23.91 -37.95
CA LEU A 620 14.54 22.71 -38.54
C LEU A 620 13.12 22.94 -39.03
N ASP A 621 12.56 24.12 -38.84
CA ASP A 621 11.17 24.42 -39.14
C ASP A 621 10.18 23.45 -38.44
N SER A 622 10.53 22.99 -37.23
CA SER A 622 9.69 22.14 -36.40
C SER A 622 8.82 22.96 -35.45
N VAL A 623 9.32 24.12 -35.02
CA VAL A 623 8.58 25.17 -34.29
C VAL A 623 8.74 26.46 -35.08
N GLU A 624 7.64 27.07 -35.43
CA GLU A 624 7.58 28.32 -36.18
C GLU A 624 7.92 29.52 -35.30
N GLU A 625 8.34 30.62 -35.89
CA GLU A 625 8.68 31.86 -35.16
C GLU A 625 7.51 32.36 -34.30
N GLU A 626 6.32 32.36 -34.88
CA GLU A 626 5.10 32.74 -34.17
C GLU A 626 4.84 31.84 -32.96
N GLY A 627 5.04 30.53 -33.04
CA GLY A 627 4.90 29.57 -31.92
C GLY A 627 5.94 29.83 -30.82
N MET A 628 7.18 30.25 -31.23
CA MET A 628 8.24 30.61 -30.27
C MET A 628 7.91 31.91 -29.53
N LEU A 629 7.34 32.92 -30.20
CA LEU A 629 6.90 34.17 -29.60
C LEU A 629 5.72 33.96 -28.66
N GLN A 630 4.73 33.18 -29.08
CA GLN A 630 3.59 32.80 -28.21
C GLN A 630 4.03 32.06 -26.95
N TRP A 631 5.02 31.12 -27.06
CA TRP A 631 5.60 30.45 -25.89
C TRP A 631 6.25 31.44 -24.93
N TRP A 632 6.97 32.44 -25.45
CA TRP A 632 7.65 33.44 -24.62
C TRP A 632 6.66 34.34 -23.87
N GLU A 633 5.53 34.70 -24.47
CA GLU A 633 4.49 35.53 -23.92
C GLU A 633 3.58 34.77 -22.94
N ASP A 634 3.53 33.43 -23.01
CA ASP A 634 2.71 32.65 -22.11
C ASP A 634 3.15 32.83 -20.66
N ALA A 635 2.21 33.17 -19.78
CA ALA A 635 2.46 33.38 -18.35
C ALA A 635 3.16 32.17 -17.71
N LYS A 636 2.85 30.96 -18.18
CA LYS A 636 3.42 29.70 -17.70
C LYS A 636 4.93 29.58 -17.95
N SER A 637 5.44 30.22 -18.98
CA SER A 637 6.88 30.22 -19.27
C SER A 637 7.68 31.06 -18.24
N SER A 638 7.04 31.95 -17.50
CA SER A 638 7.67 32.82 -16.50
C SER A 638 7.33 32.45 -15.06
N GLU A 639 6.17 31.82 -14.82
CA GLU A 639 5.68 31.47 -13.51
C GLU A 639 6.11 30.04 -13.13
N GLY A 640 6.79 29.86 -11.99
CA GLY A 640 7.20 28.56 -11.48
C GLY A 640 8.65 28.51 -11.02
N ASP A 641 8.95 27.52 -10.16
CA ASP A 641 10.27 27.33 -9.57
C ASP A 641 11.30 26.97 -10.67
N GLY A 642 12.20 27.90 -11.01
CA GLY A 642 13.25 27.69 -12.00
C GLY A 642 12.87 27.94 -13.47
N MET A 643 11.59 28.14 -13.82
CA MET A 643 11.15 28.34 -15.21
C MET A 643 11.71 29.66 -15.77
N GLY A 644 11.59 30.75 -15.02
CA GLY A 644 12.12 32.05 -15.43
C GLY A 644 13.63 32.05 -15.65
N SER A 645 14.41 31.42 -14.77
CA SER A 645 15.87 31.40 -14.85
C SER A 645 16.42 30.59 -16.02
N VAL A 646 15.75 29.49 -16.39
CA VAL A 646 16.20 28.63 -17.51
C VAL A 646 15.98 29.29 -18.85
N ARG A 647 14.94 30.13 -19.00
CA ARG A 647 14.66 30.83 -20.27
C ARG A 647 15.46 32.12 -20.47
N GLU A 648 16.12 32.68 -19.43
CA GLU A 648 16.84 33.97 -19.55
C GLU A 648 17.81 34.01 -20.74
N LYS A 649 18.54 32.93 -21.00
CA LYS A 649 19.48 32.88 -22.12
C LYS A 649 18.81 32.83 -23.50
N THR A 650 17.56 32.40 -23.58
CA THR A 650 16.82 32.36 -24.86
C THR A 650 16.27 33.72 -25.24
N GLN A 651 16.34 34.73 -24.36
CA GLN A 651 15.91 36.10 -24.66
C GLN A 651 16.59 36.66 -25.91
N SER A 652 17.88 36.40 -26.10
CA SER A 652 18.62 36.88 -27.27
C SER A 652 18.09 36.29 -28.60
N LEU A 653 17.56 35.08 -28.58
CA LEU A 653 16.91 34.48 -29.75
C LEU A 653 15.54 35.12 -29.98
N ILE A 654 14.78 35.38 -28.92
CA ILE A 654 13.47 36.03 -29.02
C ILE A 654 13.61 37.47 -29.57
N ASP A 655 14.56 38.22 -29.04
CA ASP A 655 14.85 39.59 -29.53
C ASP A 655 15.19 39.61 -31.02
N PHE A 656 15.91 38.59 -31.50
CA PHE A 656 16.23 38.44 -32.91
C PHE A 656 14.97 38.12 -33.78
N LEU A 657 14.13 37.17 -33.33
CA LEU A 657 12.87 36.80 -34.02
C LEU A 657 11.86 37.97 -34.03
N GLN A 658 11.80 38.76 -32.97
CA GLN A 658 10.96 39.99 -32.96
C GLN A 658 11.40 41.04 -33.99
N GLN A 659 12.71 41.21 -34.20
CA GLN A 659 13.23 42.12 -35.19
C GLN A 659 12.93 41.64 -36.63
N GLU A 660 13.05 40.33 -36.91
CA GLU A 660 12.67 39.74 -38.21
C GLU A 660 11.18 39.93 -38.49
N SER A 661 10.32 39.66 -37.52
CA SER A 661 8.86 39.83 -37.68
C SER A 661 8.40 41.30 -37.86
N GLU A 662 9.15 42.30 -37.31
CA GLU A 662 8.91 43.71 -37.54
C GLU A 662 9.37 44.13 -38.95
N GLU A 663 10.52 43.63 -39.44
CA GLU A 663 11.03 43.93 -40.77
C GLU A 663 10.12 43.34 -41.88
N GLU A 664 9.58 42.10 -41.70
CA GLU A 664 8.62 41.51 -42.63
C GLU A 664 7.30 42.27 -42.70
N SER A 665 6.80 42.75 -41.55
CA SER A 665 5.57 43.54 -41.50
C SER A 665 5.69 44.92 -42.16
N ASP A 666 6.89 45.52 -42.14
CA ASP A 666 7.18 46.78 -42.81
C ASP A 666 7.34 46.61 -44.32
N GLU A 667 7.91 45.49 -44.81
CA GLU A 667 7.99 45.16 -46.24
C GLU A 667 6.62 44.82 -46.88
N GLU A 668 5.71 44.15 -46.16
CA GLU A 668 4.34 43.92 -46.63
C GLU A 668 3.52 45.22 -46.70
N SER A 669 3.71 46.15 -45.73
CA SER A 669 3.02 47.46 -45.76
C SER A 669 3.51 48.41 -46.88
N GLU A 670 4.75 48.32 -47.34
CA GLU A 670 5.28 49.09 -48.49
C GLU A 670 4.84 48.50 -49.84
N GLN A 671 4.44 47.24 -49.93
CA GLN A 671 3.94 46.65 -51.15
C GLN A 671 2.42 46.93 -51.40
N ASP A 672 1.63 47.11 -50.36
CA ASP A 672 0.22 47.46 -50.47
C ASP A 672 -0.02 48.94 -50.83
N ASP A 673 0.94 49.85 -50.55
CA ASP A 673 0.87 51.25 -50.96
C ASP A 673 1.34 51.52 -52.40
N SER A 674 1.76 50.50 -53.15
CA SER A 674 2.30 50.58 -54.52
C SER A 674 1.45 49.98 -55.64
N GLU A 675 0.22 49.48 -55.35
CA GLU A 675 -0.80 49.10 -56.32
C GLU A 675 -1.94 50.17 -56.36
#